data_6438fa5bd1e2d3b639965d81e2c75f58
#
_entry.id   6438fa5bd1e2d3b639965d81e2c75f58
#
_cell.length_a   1.000
_cell.length_b   1.000
_cell.length_c   1.000
_cell.angle_alpha   90.00
_cell.angle_beta   90.00
_cell.angle_gamma   90.00
#
_symmetry.space_group_name_H-M   'P 1'
#
loop_
_entity.id
_entity.type
_entity.pdbx_description
1 polymer ?
#
loop_
_entity_poly.entity_id
_entity_poly.type
_entity_poly.pdbx_seq_one_letter_code
_entity_poly.pdbx_strand_id
1 'polypeptide(L)'
;MAIEITSSDIFSPDMLLQHAKIYAGPGAGKTHFLVENVKNIVATNPLITQSHARKVLCVTYTNAAVDEIKRRLDRFTDHVEVHTIHGFIIEHIISPFQQDLKEVMESDFGIAVSERGRISSQIEGLGILHGVDKNEIYDYVRKTNPVDFSKDELGYSKKAMGDVEVDNAAFVASIANETPRQIKLKAPPQIDERHIKPIKKYIWSVIKKLTHNEILYFGYRILERNPTALYAIRVKFPFIFVDEFQDTNPLQTLLIKMIGEKSTTIGVVGDLAQSIYSFQGAHPSDFKSFSIKGNRELAEYVINGNRRSTNNVVNFCNFLRQSDRDVLQVSIRPYASEDRKAQSETKKIHFLIGNSQEIQKTIQEVLENDGVVLTRAWAAAFDYIQGVDEPQAKLLKSIYNSYYNSPIQLRDEIAEHNNVTWVRAFRFIFSLWESHINGSFIDVIGALKLYTSLDVRKLTPKVVFQIKKLSDIVFDDVNEQSYTCNVIKKFNETIQKPEFEILKESIFEPTFTIPTFDDLDSEKLTTAVTGLLWGTSYKLFTEVFSDNSKYMTVHQAKGLEWDKVIVSVTPNRFDKIKIADMYSKPQLMDESPSDEFTRMYYVACSRAKEDLYIHIPNGCTVAGIQASINTFIESTGNAFAYDFIQ
;
A
#
# COMPACT_ATOMS: atom_id res chain seq x y z
N MET A 1 -27.45 6.18 -19.33
CA MET A 1 -26.13 6.68 -19.78
C MET A 1 -25.61 7.65 -18.74
N ALA A 2 -24.35 7.53 -18.36
CA ALA A 2 -23.71 8.48 -17.46
C ALA A 2 -23.61 9.87 -18.11
N ILE A 3 -23.75 10.91 -17.31
CA ILE A 3 -23.66 12.29 -17.77
C ILE A 3 -22.16 12.65 -17.85
N GLU A 4 -21.74 13.16 -19.01
CA GLU A 4 -20.35 13.60 -19.17
C GLU A 4 -20.13 14.93 -18.44
N ILE A 5 -19.07 14.99 -17.62
CA ILE A 5 -18.66 16.16 -16.87
C ILE A 5 -17.13 16.33 -16.95
N THR A 6 -16.64 17.48 -16.57
CA THR A 6 -15.20 17.78 -16.47
C THR A 6 -14.76 17.78 -15.00
N SER A 7 -13.45 17.66 -14.77
CA SER A 7 -12.90 17.75 -13.42
C SER A 7 -13.05 19.15 -12.78
N SER A 8 -13.50 20.14 -13.52
CA SER A 8 -13.73 21.51 -13.03
C SER A 8 -15.22 21.83 -12.84
N ASP A 9 -16.11 20.89 -13.16
CA ASP A 9 -17.55 21.12 -12.97
C ASP A 9 -17.92 21.05 -11.49
N ILE A 10 -18.86 21.92 -11.12
CA ILE A 10 -19.34 22.05 -9.75
C ILE A 10 -20.79 21.60 -9.68
N PHE A 11 -21.10 20.75 -8.73
CA PHE A 11 -22.46 20.29 -8.49
C PHE A 11 -23.38 21.45 -8.10
N SER A 12 -24.49 21.57 -8.83
CA SER A 12 -25.57 22.48 -8.47
C SER A 12 -26.27 22.04 -7.19
N PRO A 13 -27.03 22.92 -6.52
CA PRO A 13 -27.84 22.53 -5.37
C PRO A 13 -28.76 21.35 -5.64
N ASP A 14 -29.36 21.24 -6.82
CA ASP A 14 -30.25 20.13 -7.19
C ASP A 14 -29.49 18.82 -7.35
N MET A 15 -28.27 18.85 -7.92
CA MET A 15 -27.40 17.66 -8.03
C MET A 15 -26.99 17.15 -6.63
N LEU A 16 -26.85 18.02 -5.63
CA LEU A 16 -26.54 17.66 -4.26
C LEU A 16 -27.70 17.00 -3.50
N LEU A 17 -28.91 17.00 -4.07
CA LEU A 17 -30.07 16.27 -3.52
C LEU A 17 -30.05 14.79 -3.93
N GLN A 18 -29.24 14.41 -4.89
CA GLN A 18 -29.07 13.04 -5.37
C GLN A 18 -27.76 12.44 -4.89
N HIS A 19 -27.68 11.11 -4.80
CA HIS A 19 -26.39 10.43 -4.70
C HIS A 19 -25.64 10.54 -6.02
N ALA A 20 -24.32 10.56 -5.98
CA ALA A 20 -23.49 10.65 -7.16
C ALA A 20 -22.53 9.47 -7.29
N LYS A 21 -22.44 8.90 -8.49
CA LYS A 21 -21.45 7.90 -8.85
C LYS A 21 -20.64 8.41 -10.02
N ILE A 22 -19.36 8.62 -9.80
CA ILE A 22 -18.47 9.30 -10.73
C ILE A 22 -17.42 8.32 -11.24
N TYR A 23 -17.46 8.01 -12.53
CA TYR A 23 -16.43 7.24 -13.21
C TYR A 23 -15.33 8.19 -13.69
N ALA A 24 -14.10 7.98 -13.25
CA ALA A 24 -13.00 8.86 -13.61
C ALA A 24 -11.68 8.08 -13.67
N GLY A 25 -11.11 7.94 -14.85
CA GLY A 25 -9.86 7.21 -15.10
C GLY A 25 -8.63 7.88 -14.48
N PRO A 26 -7.43 7.29 -14.68
CA PRO A 26 -6.18 7.89 -14.23
C PRO A 26 -5.96 9.25 -14.90
N GLY A 27 -5.43 10.21 -14.15
CA GLY A 27 -5.19 11.56 -14.69
C GLY A 27 -6.45 12.38 -15.00
N ALA A 28 -7.66 11.88 -14.75
CA ALA A 28 -8.92 12.60 -15.01
C ALA A 28 -9.17 13.76 -14.03
N GLY A 29 -8.39 13.85 -12.94
CA GLY A 29 -8.55 14.90 -11.94
C GLY A 29 -9.58 14.57 -10.88
N LYS A 30 -9.78 13.28 -10.52
CA LYS A 30 -10.70 12.83 -9.46
C LYS A 30 -10.60 13.66 -8.18
N THR A 31 -9.39 13.74 -7.61
CA THR A 31 -9.16 14.47 -6.35
C THR A 31 -9.41 15.98 -6.52
N HIS A 32 -9.11 16.54 -7.68
CA HIS A 32 -9.41 17.95 -7.97
C HIS A 32 -10.93 18.19 -7.99
N PHE A 33 -11.65 17.37 -8.75
CA PHE A 33 -13.12 17.41 -8.80
C PHE A 33 -13.75 17.30 -7.40
N LEU A 34 -13.30 16.32 -6.61
CA LEU A 34 -13.78 16.10 -5.24
C LEU A 34 -13.52 17.35 -4.38
N VAL A 35 -12.29 17.85 -4.35
CA VAL A 35 -11.90 19.00 -3.51
C VAL A 35 -12.67 20.26 -3.89
N GLU A 36 -12.80 20.58 -5.18
CA GLU A 36 -13.50 21.79 -5.61
C GLU A 36 -15.03 21.71 -5.31
N ASN A 37 -15.63 20.54 -5.44
CA ASN A 37 -17.02 20.34 -5.05
C ASN A 37 -17.21 20.44 -3.52
N VAL A 38 -16.29 19.89 -2.74
CA VAL A 38 -16.31 20.04 -1.27
C VAL A 38 -16.17 21.51 -0.86
N LYS A 39 -15.23 22.25 -1.45
CA LYS A 39 -15.08 23.71 -1.21
C LYS A 39 -16.37 24.46 -1.53
N ASN A 40 -16.98 24.15 -2.67
CA ASN A 40 -18.25 24.78 -3.06
C ASN A 40 -19.37 24.48 -2.04
N ILE A 41 -19.52 23.23 -1.60
CA ILE A 41 -20.50 22.84 -0.58
C ILE A 41 -20.27 23.60 0.71
N VAL A 42 -19.03 23.67 1.18
CA VAL A 42 -18.67 24.40 2.41
C VAL A 42 -18.96 25.90 2.28
N ALA A 43 -18.74 26.48 1.09
CA ALA A 43 -18.95 27.91 0.88
C ALA A 43 -20.42 28.30 0.67
N THR A 44 -21.25 27.41 0.13
CA THR A 44 -22.59 27.80 -0.38
C THR A 44 -23.75 27.04 0.24
N ASN A 45 -23.52 25.82 0.75
CA ASN A 45 -24.63 24.98 1.20
C ASN A 45 -25.11 25.36 2.61
N PRO A 46 -26.40 25.73 2.81
CA PRO A 46 -26.92 26.16 4.10
C PRO A 46 -26.80 25.11 5.23
N LEU A 47 -26.80 23.82 4.90
CA LEU A 47 -26.63 22.76 5.91
C LEU A 47 -25.25 22.83 6.59
N ILE A 48 -24.25 23.36 5.91
CA ILE A 48 -22.89 23.51 6.43
C ILE A 48 -22.67 24.93 6.93
N THR A 49 -22.95 25.95 6.09
CA THR A 49 -22.65 27.37 6.41
C THR A 49 -23.38 27.87 7.66
N GLN A 50 -24.53 27.31 8.01
CA GLN A 50 -25.34 27.67 9.18
C GLN A 50 -25.10 26.76 10.40
N SER A 51 -24.09 25.92 10.37
CA SER A 51 -23.84 24.96 11.46
C SER A 51 -22.37 24.84 11.78
N HIS A 52 -22.01 24.98 13.05
CA HIS A 52 -20.64 24.69 13.53
C HIS A 52 -20.38 23.19 13.74
N ALA A 53 -21.42 22.36 13.82
CA ALA A 53 -21.31 20.93 14.12
C ALA A 53 -21.35 20.03 12.87
N ARG A 54 -21.96 20.52 11.79
CA ARG A 54 -22.08 19.75 10.55
C ARG A 54 -20.85 19.95 9.68
N LYS A 55 -20.37 18.85 9.12
CA LYS A 55 -19.18 18.81 8.27
C LYS A 55 -19.40 17.99 7.03
N VAL A 56 -18.60 18.24 6.00
CA VAL A 56 -18.45 17.33 4.87
C VAL A 56 -17.41 16.28 5.24
N LEU A 57 -17.70 15.00 4.99
CA LEU A 57 -16.75 13.92 5.18
C LEU A 57 -16.16 13.48 3.84
N CYS A 58 -14.83 13.46 3.75
CA CYS A 58 -14.09 12.83 2.66
C CYS A 58 -13.43 11.55 3.18
N VAL A 59 -13.74 10.45 2.53
CA VAL A 59 -13.14 9.14 2.83
C VAL A 59 -12.24 8.73 1.68
N THR A 60 -11.03 8.28 2.00
CA THR A 60 -10.08 7.76 1.01
C THR A 60 -9.41 6.50 1.52
N TYR A 61 -8.60 5.85 0.67
CA TYR A 61 -8.02 4.56 0.98
C TYR A 61 -6.71 4.64 1.78
N THR A 62 -5.87 5.66 1.56
CA THR A 62 -4.54 5.79 2.15
C THR A 62 -4.35 7.08 2.94
N ASN A 63 -3.44 7.05 3.93
CA ASN A 63 -3.06 8.26 4.68
C ASN A 63 -2.43 9.33 3.78
N ALA A 64 -1.63 8.95 2.79
CA ALA A 64 -1.06 9.89 1.83
C ALA A 64 -2.15 10.64 1.03
N ALA A 65 -3.25 9.97 0.66
CA ALA A 65 -4.38 10.62 0.01
C ALA A 65 -5.16 11.53 0.98
N VAL A 66 -5.25 11.15 2.27
CA VAL A 66 -5.81 12.03 3.33
C VAL A 66 -5.02 13.34 3.40
N ASP A 67 -3.69 13.26 3.49
CA ASP A 67 -2.83 14.44 3.60
C ASP A 67 -2.89 15.32 2.34
N GLU A 68 -2.94 14.73 1.16
CA GLU A 68 -3.09 15.43 -0.11
C GLU A 68 -4.44 16.18 -0.20
N ILE A 69 -5.54 15.55 0.18
CA ILE A 69 -6.86 16.21 0.20
C ILE A 69 -6.86 17.34 1.23
N LYS A 70 -6.35 17.12 2.45
CA LYS A 70 -6.23 18.17 3.48
C LYS A 70 -5.40 19.36 2.99
N ARG A 71 -4.25 19.11 2.38
CA ARG A 71 -3.39 20.15 1.81
C ARG A 71 -4.10 20.98 0.74
N ARG A 72 -4.92 20.36 -0.11
CA ARG A 72 -5.69 21.08 -1.16
C ARG A 72 -6.91 21.82 -0.63
N LEU A 73 -7.49 21.37 0.47
CA LEU A 73 -8.62 22.04 1.11
C LEU A 73 -8.22 23.37 1.77
N ASP A 74 -6.96 23.49 2.23
CA ASP A 74 -6.41 24.70 2.83
C ASP A 74 -7.33 25.26 3.95
N ARG A 75 -7.80 26.51 3.83
CA ARG A 75 -8.66 27.20 4.80
C ARG A 75 -10.06 26.57 5.01
N PHE A 76 -10.46 25.61 4.18
CA PHE A 76 -11.77 24.94 4.30
C PHE A 76 -11.79 23.75 5.27
N THR A 77 -10.66 23.45 5.90
CA THR A 77 -10.50 22.28 6.77
C THR A 77 -11.39 22.29 8.01
N ASP A 78 -11.84 23.46 8.50
CA ASP A 78 -12.71 23.57 9.69
C ASP A 78 -14.08 22.91 9.50
N HIS A 79 -14.59 22.89 8.28
CA HIS A 79 -15.89 22.32 7.91
C HIS A 79 -15.78 20.98 7.17
N VAL A 80 -14.58 20.41 7.06
CA VAL A 80 -14.33 19.15 6.36
C VAL A 80 -13.55 18.20 7.28
N GLU A 81 -13.98 16.96 7.34
CA GLU A 81 -13.20 15.90 7.94
C GLU A 81 -12.70 14.96 6.84
N VAL A 82 -11.43 14.63 6.87
CA VAL A 82 -10.79 13.75 5.87
C VAL A 82 -10.13 12.59 6.61
N HIS A 83 -10.57 11.37 6.31
CA HIS A 83 -10.13 10.15 6.98
C HIS A 83 -9.95 9.00 5.99
N THR A 84 -9.17 8.01 6.41
CA THR A 84 -9.35 6.66 5.84
C THR A 84 -10.65 6.06 6.39
N ILE A 85 -11.21 5.05 5.70
CA ILE A 85 -12.46 4.42 6.17
C ILE A 85 -12.33 3.85 7.60
N HIS A 86 -11.17 3.25 7.94
CA HIS A 86 -10.90 2.76 9.29
C HIS A 86 -10.77 3.91 10.30
N GLY A 87 -10.07 4.99 9.93
CA GLY A 87 -9.96 6.18 10.76
C GLY A 87 -11.33 6.79 11.09
N PHE A 88 -12.21 6.92 10.08
CA PHE A 88 -13.57 7.37 10.26
C PHE A 88 -14.36 6.48 11.24
N ILE A 89 -14.30 5.15 11.05
CA ILE A 89 -15.03 4.21 11.91
C ILE A 89 -14.52 4.27 13.36
N ILE A 90 -13.21 4.33 13.55
CA ILE A 90 -12.61 4.41 14.89
C ILE A 90 -13.04 5.70 15.58
N GLU A 91 -12.90 6.85 14.92
CA GLU A 91 -13.09 8.16 15.54
C GLU A 91 -14.56 8.48 15.78
N HIS A 92 -15.44 8.11 14.83
CA HIS A 92 -16.85 8.54 14.87
C HIS A 92 -17.85 7.46 15.26
N ILE A 93 -17.45 6.19 15.25
CA ILE A 93 -18.37 5.10 15.57
C ILE A 93 -17.86 4.32 16.79
N ILE A 94 -16.65 3.76 16.73
CA ILE A 94 -16.15 2.87 17.80
C ILE A 94 -15.83 3.67 19.07
N SER A 95 -15.05 4.75 18.95
CA SER A 95 -14.61 5.53 20.13
C SER A 95 -15.76 6.21 20.88
N PRO A 96 -16.77 6.81 20.22
CA PRO A 96 -17.90 7.39 20.92
C PRO A 96 -18.91 6.35 21.48
N PHE A 97 -19.03 5.18 20.83
CA PHE A 97 -20.03 4.16 21.18
C PHE A 97 -19.39 2.88 21.74
N GLN A 98 -18.45 3.03 22.67
CA GLN A 98 -17.72 1.89 23.25
C GLN A 98 -18.59 0.96 24.09
N GLN A 99 -19.68 1.45 24.66
CA GLN A 99 -20.65 0.59 25.36
C GLN A 99 -21.31 -0.35 24.35
N ASP A 100 -21.75 0.17 23.21
CA ASP A 100 -22.31 -0.65 22.13
C ASP A 100 -21.29 -1.67 21.60
N LEU A 101 -20.01 -1.28 21.49
CA LEU A 101 -18.93 -2.20 21.12
C LEU A 101 -18.84 -3.39 22.08
N LYS A 102 -18.86 -3.14 23.41
CA LYS A 102 -18.82 -4.20 24.43
C LYS A 102 -20.05 -5.11 24.33
N GLU A 103 -21.22 -4.54 24.14
CA GLU A 103 -22.47 -5.28 23.96
C GLU A 103 -22.47 -6.15 22.70
N VAL A 104 -21.88 -5.66 21.59
CA VAL A 104 -21.72 -6.44 20.37
C VAL A 104 -20.72 -7.58 20.59
N MET A 105 -19.58 -7.34 21.24
CA MET A 105 -18.59 -8.39 21.55
C MET A 105 -19.21 -9.51 22.39
N GLU A 106 -20.02 -9.15 23.40
CA GLU A 106 -20.67 -10.13 24.26
C GLU A 106 -21.80 -10.86 23.54
N SER A 107 -22.71 -10.13 22.89
CA SER A 107 -23.87 -10.75 22.23
C SER A 107 -23.53 -11.60 21.02
N ASP A 108 -22.56 -11.16 20.22
CA ASP A 108 -22.22 -11.80 18.94
C ASP A 108 -21.22 -12.95 19.14
N PHE A 109 -20.28 -12.81 20.09
CA PHE A 109 -19.21 -13.79 20.29
C PHE A 109 -19.19 -14.46 21.67
N GLY A 110 -20.00 -13.99 22.62
CA GLY A 110 -19.96 -14.45 24.02
C GLY A 110 -18.67 -14.05 24.73
N ILE A 111 -18.06 -12.92 24.36
CA ILE A 111 -16.83 -12.41 24.94
C ILE A 111 -17.13 -11.12 25.68
N ALA A 112 -17.29 -11.22 27.02
CA ALA A 112 -17.43 -10.04 27.86
C ALA A 112 -16.06 -9.36 28.07
N VAL A 113 -15.96 -8.10 27.68
CA VAL A 113 -14.81 -7.23 27.95
C VAL A 113 -15.10 -6.42 29.20
N SER A 114 -14.81 -7.01 30.39
CA SER A 114 -14.99 -6.33 31.67
C SER A 114 -13.67 -5.81 32.20
N GLU A 115 -13.61 -4.54 32.57
CA GLU A 115 -12.54 -4.00 33.41
C GLU A 115 -12.84 -4.33 34.88
N ARG A 116 -11.95 -5.06 35.54
CA ARG A 116 -12.05 -5.28 36.99
C ARG A 116 -11.89 -3.93 37.71
N GLY A 117 -12.98 -3.41 38.23
CA GLY A 117 -12.96 -2.45 39.33
C GLY A 117 -13.05 -0.95 39.00
N ARG A 118 -13.30 -0.51 37.78
CA ARG A 118 -13.64 0.88 37.47
C ARG A 118 -14.81 0.96 36.52
N ILE A 119 -15.77 1.84 36.83
CA ILE A 119 -16.85 2.29 35.95
C ILE A 119 -16.22 3.27 34.94
N SER A 120 -15.31 2.79 34.10
CA SER A 120 -14.86 3.53 32.93
C SER A 120 -15.67 3.03 31.74
N SER A 121 -16.46 3.91 31.16
CA SER A 121 -17.23 3.61 29.95
C SER A 121 -16.34 3.43 28.71
N GLN A 122 -15.04 3.71 28.82
CA GLN A 122 -14.09 3.74 27.71
C GLN A 122 -13.11 2.57 27.79
N ILE A 123 -12.80 1.95 26.64
CA ILE A 123 -11.68 1.04 26.49
C ILE A 123 -10.43 1.91 26.24
N GLU A 124 -9.80 2.36 27.32
CA GLU A 124 -8.57 3.16 27.20
C GLU A 124 -7.50 2.39 26.42
N GLY A 125 -6.91 3.06 25.45
CA GLY A 125 -5.83 2.49 24.64
C GLY A 125 -6.27 1.51 23.54
N LEU A 126 -7.55 1.54 23.11
CA LEU A 126 -7.99 0.77 21.95
C LEU A 126 -7.22 1.21 20.69
N GLY A 127 -6.66 0.26 19.96
CA GLY A 127 -5.88 0.54 18.77
C GLY A 127 -5.91 -0.60 17.75
N ILE A 128 -5.15 -0.46 16.67
CA ILE A 128 -5.03 -1.47 15.62
C ILE A 128 -4.00 -2.53 16.03
N LEU A 129 -4.31 -3.78 15.74
CA LEU A 129 -3.43 -4.91 16.00
C LEU A 129 -2.32 -4.99 14.94
N HIS A 130 -1.06 -4.80 15.38
CA HIS A 130 0.13 -4.97 14.54
C HIS A 130 0.95 -6.23 14.85
N GLY A 131 0.53 -7.00 15.83
CA GLY A 131 1.18 -8.24 16.26
C GLY A 131 0.90 -8.56 17.73
N VAL A 132 1.10 -9.82 18.11
CA VAL A 132 0.78 -10.31 19.46
C VAL A 132 1.92 -11.18 19.98
N ASP A 133 2.30 -11.03 21.24
CA ASP A 133 3.30 -11.92 21.85
C ASP A 133 2.71 -13.31 22.09
N LYS A 134 3.37 -14.33 21.55
CA LYS A 134 2.97 -15.72 21.65
C LYS A 134 2.96 -16.19 23.12
N ASN A 135 3.96 -15.80 23.89
CA ASN A 135 4.10 -16.27 25.28
C ASN A 135 3.02 -15.66 26.17
N GLU A 136 2.68 -14.38 25.97
CA GLU A 136 1.61 -13.72 26.71
C GLU A 136 0.25 -14.36 26.46
N ILE A 137 -0.07 -14.67 25.20
CA ILE A 137 -1.31 -15.38 24.87
C ILE A 137 -1.33 -16.77 25.46
N TYR A 138 -0.23 -17.50 25.36
CA TYR A 138 -0.11 -18.84 25.94
C TYR A 138 -0.40 -18.83 27.45
N ASP A 139 0.24 -17.93 28.19
CA ASP A 139 0.07 -17.82 29.64
C ASP A 139 -1.38 -17.44 30.01
N TYR A 140 -2.03 -16.59 29.22
CA TYR A 140 -3.42 -16.22 29.42
C TYR A 140 -4.36 -17.40 29.16
N VAL A 141 -4.21 -18.08 28.03
CA VAL A 141 -5.05 -19.22 27.65
C VAL A 141 -4.91 -20.35 28.67
N ARG A 142 -3.70 -20.63 29.13
CA ARG A 142 -3.43 -21.64 30.18
C ARG A 142 -4.11 -21.29 31.52
N LYS A 143 -4.08 -20.01 31.92
CA LYS A 143 -4.71 -19.56 33.18
C LYS A 143 -6.22 -19.57 33.15
N THR A 144 -6.80 -19.31 31.98
CA THR A 144 -8.26 -19.16 31.83
C THR A 144 -8.96 -20.44 31.37
N ASN A 145 -8.21 -21.40 30.81
CA ASN A 145 -8.73 -22.66 30.30
C ASN A 145 -7.85 -23.81 30.83
N PRO A 146 -8.14 -24.32 32.05
CA PRO A 146 -7.26 -25.26 32.78
C PRO A 146 -7.18 -26.68 32.22
N VAL A 147 -7.69 -26.93 31.03
CA VAL A 147 -7.52 -28.23 30.35
C VAL A 147 -6.09 -28.31 29.82
N ASP A 148 -5.32 -29.16 30.45
CA ASP A 148 -3.97 -29.67 30.11
C ASP A 148 -3.35 -29.23 28.78
N PHE A 149 -2.76 -28.04 28.75
CA PHE A 149 -1.87 -27.67 27.66
C PHE A 149 -0.42 -27.80 28.09
N SER A 150 0.35 -28.69 27.48
CA SER A 150 1.79 -28.61 27.52
C SER A 150 2.25 -27.38 26.71
N LYS A 151 3.41 -26.82 27.07
CA LYS A 151 3.94 -25.61 26.40
C LYS A 151 4.17 -25.84 24.90
N ASP A 152 4.37 -27.10 24.51
CA ASP A 152 4.62 -27.53 23.13
C ASP A 152 3.33 -27.71 22.31
N GLU A 153 2.18 -27.87 22.94
CA GLU A 153 0.91 -28.09 22.24
C GLU A 153 0.35 -26.83 21.58
N LEU A 154 0.64 -25.63 22.08
CA LEU A 154 0.17 -24.40 21.44
C LEU A 154 0.95 -24.06 20.16
N GLY A 155 2.23 -24.37 20.04
CA GLY A 155 3.06 -24.26 18.81
C GLY A 155 2.80 -23.12 17.81
N TYR A 156 1.79 -22.28 18.07
CA TYR A 156 1.29 -21.27 17.16
C TYR A 156 2.27 -20.11 16.97
N SER A 157 2.43 -19.69 15.70
CA SER A 157 3.21 -18.50 15.39
C SER A 157 2.49 -17.23 15.88
N LYS A 158 3.25 -16.19 16.19
CA LYS A 158 2.73 -14.86 16.53
C LYS A 158 1.75 -14.33 15.46
N LYS A 159 2.09 -14.55 14.17
CA LYS A 159 1.24 -14.18 13.04
C LYS A 159 -0.09 -14.95 13.05
N ALA A 160 -0.04 -16.28 13.20
CA ALA A 160 -1.24 -17.10 13.19
C ALA A 160 -2.24 -16.71 14.30
N MET A 161 -1.75 -16.33 15.48
CA MET A 161 -2.62 -15.84 16.56
C MET A 161 -3.23 -14.48 16.26
N GLY A 162 -2.46 -13.59 15.61
CA GLY A 162 -2.94 -12.29 15.15
C GLY A 162 -3.99 -12.39 14.03
N ASP A 163 -3.95 -13.45 13.23
CA ASP A 163 -4.87 -13.70 12.13
C ASP A 163 -6.21 -14.34 12.58
N VAL A 164 -6.40 -14.58 13.89
CA VAL A 164 -7.72 -14.90 14.43
C VAL A 164 -8.59 -13.66 14.39
N GLU A 165 -9.67 -13.67 13.62
CA GLU A 165 -10.51 -12.49 13.37
C GLU A 165 -11.97 -12.84 13.09
N VAL A 166 -12.82 -11.82 12.93
CA VAL A 166 -14.22 -11.99 12.52
C VAL A 166 -14.27 -12.40 11.04
N ASP A 167 -15.13 -13.37 10.72
CA ASP A 167 -15.39 -13.80 9.33
C ASP A 167 -16.34 -12.84 8.62
N ASN A 168 -15.80 -11.72 8.15
CA ASN A 168 -16.58 -10.72 7.43
C ASN A 168 -17.18 -11.25 6.12
N ALA A 169 -16.53 -12.21 5.46
CA ALA A 169 -17.04 -12.77 4.21
C ALA A 169 -18.34 -13.56 4.45
N ALA A 170 -18.37 -14.41 5.48
CA ALA A 170 -19.58 -15.13 5.85
C ALA A 170 -20.70 -14.18 6.34
N PHE A 171 -20.32 -13.14 7.08
CA PHE A 171 -21.27 -12.12 7.54
C PHE A 171 -21.92 -11.37 6.37
N VAL A 172 -21.12 -10.85 5.43
CA VAL A 172 -21.60 -10.15 4.23
C VAL A 172 -22.47 -11.06 3.36
N ALA A 173 -22.04 -12.31 3.14
CA ALA A 173 -22.84 -13.28 2.37
C ALA A 173 -24.21 -13.52 3.00
N SER A 174 -24.31 -13.54 4.34
CA SER A 174 -25.60 -13.69 5.03
C SER A 174 -26.53 -12.47 4.85
N ILE A 175 -25.95 -11.27 4.70
CA ILE A 175 -26.72 -10.05 4.38
C ILE A 175 -27.21 -10.11 2.94
N ALA A 176 -26.33 -10.42 1.99
CA ALA A 176 -26.64 -10.45 0.57
C ALA A 176 -27.72 -11.51 0.22
N ASN A 177 -27.71 -12.64 0.90
CA ASN A 177 -28.66 -13.74 0.70
C ASN A 177 -29.92 -13.64 1.57
N GLU A 178 -30.07 -12.56 2.35
CA GLU A 178 -31.20 -12.36 3.29
C GLU A 178 -31.40 -13.53 4.27
N THR A 179 -30.31 -14.21 4.64
CA THR A 179 -30.30 -15.31 5.60
C THR A 179 -30.00 -14.81 7.03
N PRO A 180 -30.25 -15.62 8.08
CA PRO A 180 -29.82 -15.26 9.43
C PRO A 180 -28.32 -14.93 9.47
N ARG A 181 -27.97 -13.88 10.22
CA ARG A 181 -26.58 -13.37 10.28
C ARG A 181 -25.61 -14.47 10.69
N GLN A 182 -24.65 -14.77 9.80
CA GLN A 182 -23.56 -15.70 10.09
C GLN A 182 -22.45 -14.98 10.85
N ILE A 183 -22.49 -15.06 12.17
CA ILE A 183 -21.54 -14.42 13.07
C ILE A 183 -20.61 -15.48 13.63
N LYS A 184 -19.36 -15.45 13.18
CA LYS A 184 -18.34 -16.40 13.63
C LYS A 184 -16.93 -15.79 13.59
N LEU A 185 -16.05 -16.36 14.40
CA LEU A 185 -14.61 -16.12 14.29
C LEU A 185 -14.02 -17.12 13.30
N LYS A 186 -13.05 -16.70 12.53
CA LYS A 186 -12.20 -17.57 11.70
C LYS A 186 -10.77 -17.52 12.21
N ALA A 187 -10.03 -18.58 11.98
CA ALA A 187 -8.65 -18.70 12.34
C ALA A 187 -7.87 -19.44 11.23
N PRO A 188 -6.54 -19.26 11.15
CA PRO A 188 -5.69 -20.11 10.33
C PRO A 188 -5.85 -21.60 10.70
N PRO A 189 -5.70 -22.52 9.72
CA PRO A 189 -5.95 -23.95 9.93
C PRO A 189 -5.10 -24.60 11.04
N GLN A 190 -3.95 -24.02 11.37
CA GLN A 190 -3.07 -24.50 12.44
C GLN A 190 -3.57 -24.16 13.85
N ILE A 191 -4.60 -23.30 14.01
CA ILE A 191 -5.16 -22.94 15.31
C ILE A 191 -6.35 -23.83 15.63
N ASP A 192 -6.27 -24.54 16.76
CA ASP A 192 -7.36 -25.39 17.25
C ASP A 192 -8.58 -24.54 17.60
N GLU A 193 -9.77 -24.98 17.19
CA GLU A 193 -11.04 -24.28 17.36
C GLU A 193 -11.31 -23.89 18.82
N ARG A 194 -10.94 -24.75 19.78
CA ARG A 194 -11.09 -24.49 21.23
C ARG A 194 -10.30 -23.30 21.73
N HIS A 195 -9.22 -22.88 21.01
CA HIS A 195 -8.36 -21.75 21.39
C HIS A 195 -8.77 -20.43 20.74
N ILE A 196 -9.63 -20.46 19.71
CA ILE A 196 -10.03 -19.25 18.96
C ILE A 196 -10.63 -18.19 19.90
N LYS A 197 -11.67 -18.56 20.69
CA LYS A 197 -12.30 -17.62 21.64
C LYS A 197 -11.37 -17.16 22.76
N PRO A 198 -10.58 -18.02 23.43
CA PRO A 198 -9.60 -17.60 24.43
C PRO A 198 -8.56 -16.62 23.89
N ILE A 199 -8.00 -16.88 22.71
CA ILE A 199 -7.05 -15.97 22.04
C ILE A 199 -7.71 -14.62 21.79
N LYS A 200 -8.93 -14.62 21.24
CA LYS A 200 -9.64 -13.37 20.92
C LYS A 200 -10.03 -12.59 22.16
N LYS A 201 -10.48 -13.29 23.21
CA LYS A 201 -10.75 -12.66 24.50
C LYS A 201 -9.53 -11.94 25.06
N TYR A 202 -8.34 -12.55 24.95
CA TYR A 202 -7.09 -11.91 25.37
C TYR A 202 -6.80 -10.65 24.56
N ILE A 203 -6.88 -10.75 23.21
CA ILE A 203 -6.60 -9.63 22.30
C ILE A 203 -7.54 -8.45 22.57
N TRP A 204 -8.82 -8.69 22.74
CA TRP A 204 -9.81 -7.62 22.94
C TRP A 204 -9.83 -7.04 24.37
N SER A 205 -9.62 -7.88 25.40
CA SER A 205 -9.77 -7.46 26.80
C SER A 205 -8.46 -6.99 27.45
N VAL A 206 -7.33 -7.57 27.07
CA VAL A 206 -6.02 -7.31 27.70
C VAL A 206 -5.17 -6.46 26.80
N ILE A 207 -4.95 -6.87 25.55
CA ILE A 207 -4.15 -6.12 24.58
C ILE A 207 -4.90 -4.88 24.07
N LYS A 208 -6.25 -4.93 24.07
CA LYS A 208 -7.15 -3.84 23.63
C LYS A 208 -6.88 -3.44 22.17
N LYS A 209 -6.79 -4.44 21.28
CA LYS A 209 -6.54 -4.24 19.85
C LYS A 209 -7.60 -4.92 19.00
N LEU A 210 -7.89 -4.29 17.85
CA LEU A 210 -8.79 -4.81 16.81
C LEU A 210 -8.02 -4.95 15.50
N THR A 211 -8.33 -5.99 14.72
CA THR A 211 -7.84 -6.09 13.34
C THR A 211 -8.60 -5.09 12.45
N HIS A 212 -8.08 -4.81 11.26
CA HIS A 212 -8.78 -3.98 10.28
C HIS A 212 -10.18 -4.53 9.95
N ASN A 213 -10.32 -5.85 9.80
CA ASN A 213 -11.60 -6.49 9.53
C ASN A 213 -12.58 -6.35 10.70
N GLU A 214 -12.10 -6.39 11.93
CA GLU A 214 -12.92 -6.21 13.12
C GLU A 214 -13.41 -4.78 13.30
N ILE A 215 -12.60 -3.79 12.96
CA ILE A 215 -13.02 -2.39 12.96
C ILE A 215 -14.22 -2.20 12.02
N LEU A 216 -14.18 -2.79 10.83
CA LEU A 216 -15.30 -2.73 9.88
C LEU A 216 -16.54 -3.45 10.43
N TYR A 217 -16.36 -4.66 10.96
CA TYR A 217 -17.45 -5.45 11.53
C TYR A 217 -18.15 -4.72 12.69
N PHE A 218 -17.39 -4.30 13.67
CA PHE A 218 -17.95 -3.61 14.83
C PHE A 218 -18.57 -2.26 14.46
N GLY A 219 -17.93 -1.51 13.56
CA GLY A 219 -18.50 -0.27 13.04
C GLY A 219 -19.87 -0.47 12.40
N TYR A 220 -19.99 -1.49 11.53
CA TYR A 220 -21.26 -1.84 10.92
C TYR A 220 -22.31 -2.29 11.96
N ARG A 221 -21.95 -3.20 12.88
CA ARG A 221 -22.86 -3.75 13.88
C ARG A 221 -23.37 -2.71 14.89
N ILE A 222 -22.51 -1.76 15.28
CA ILE A 222 -22.92 -0.64 16.15
C ILE A 222 -24.00 0.19 15.44
N LEU A 223 -23.79 0.59 14.19
CA LEU A 223 -24.75 1.39 13.44
C LEU A 223 -26.05 0.61 13.13
N GLU A 224 -25.97 -0.69 12.89
CA GLU A 224 -27.13 -1.55 12.65
C GLU A 224 -28.00 -1.68 13.91
N ARG A 225 -27.40 -1.78 15.11
CA ARG A 225 -28.10 -2.00 16.38
C ARG A 225 -28.49 -0.73 17.11
N ASN A 226 -27.76 0.36 16.89
CA ASN A 226 -28.02 1.65 17.56
C ASN A 226 -28.46 2.73 16.54
N PRO A 227 -29.78 2.91 16.36
CA PRO A 227 -30.34 3.93 15.47
C PRO A 227 -29.91 5.36 15.84
N THR A 228 -29.64 5.61 17.13
CA THR A 228 -29.18 6.93 17.59
C THR A 228 -27.75 7.21 17.10
N ALA A 229 -26.86 6.21 17.15
CA ALA A 229 -25.52 6.33 16.59
C ALA A 229 -25.58 6.62 15.09
N LEU A 230 -26.37 5.86 14.34
CA LEU A 230 -26.55 6.08 12.90
C LEU A 230 -27.16 7.46 12.59
N TYR A 231 -28.12 7.91 13.38
CA TYR A 231 -28.72 9.25 13.25
C TYR A 231 -27.68 10.35 13.53
N ALA A 232 -26.87 10.21 14.57
CA ALA A 232 -25.81 11.16 14.91
C ALA A 232 -24.79 11.33 13.76
N ILE A 233 -24.37 10.22 13.14
CA ILE A 233 -23.49 10.24 11.96
C ILE A 233 -24.13 10.99 10.79
N ARG A 234 -25.40 10.69 10.49
CA ARG A 234 -26.16 11.36 9.41
C ARG A 234 -26.35 12.86 9.64
N VAL A 235 -26.55 13.27 10.89
CA VAL A 235 -26.68 14.70 11.24
C VAL A 235 -25.34 15.41 11.14
N LYS A 236 -24.26 14.78 11.62
CA LYS A 236 -22.90 15.37 11.56
C LYS A 236 -22.41 15.49 10.13
N PHE A 237 -22.68 14.47 9.30
CA PHE A 237 -22.16 14.38 7.93
C PHE A 237 -23.31 14.35 6.90
N PRO A 238 -23.90 15.50 6.54
CA PRO A 238 -24.94 15.56 5.51
C PRO A 238 -24.40 15.22 4.10
N PHE A 239 -23.09 15.31 3.89
CA PHE A 239 -22.40 14.97 2.65
C PHE A 239 -21.20 14.09 2.96
N ILE A 240 -21.09 12.95 2.28
CA ILE A 240 -19.94 12.04 2.34
C ILE A 240 -19.47 11.75 0.92
N PHE A 241 -18.19 12.00 0.67
CA PHE A 241 -17.52 11.65 -0.57
C PHE A 241 -16.49 10.55 -0.31
N VAL A 242 -16.52 9.49 -1.13
CA VAL A 242 -15.59 8.37 -1.04
C VAL A 242 -14.76 8.32 -2.32
N ASP A 243 -13.47 8.59 -2.19
CA ASP A 243 -12.51 8.48 -3.29
C ASP A 243 -11.97 7.05 -3.40
N GLU A 244 -11.54 6.65 -4.59
CA GLU A 244 -11.03 5.31 -4.92
C GLU A 244 -12.01 4.18 -4.49
N PHE A 245 -13.31 4.40 -4.71
CA PHE A 245 -14.36 3.48 -4.23
C PHE A 245 -14.24 2.06 -4.77
N GLN A 246 -13.61 1.85 -5.93
CA GLN A 246 -13.35 0.52 -6.49
C GLN A 246 -12.42 -0.35 -5.63
N ASP A 247 -11.75 0.22 -4.63
CA ASP A 247 -10.88 -0.49 -3.70
C ASP A 247 -11.58 -0.85 -2.37
N THR A 248 -12.85 -0.49 -2.23
CA THR A 248 -13.64 -0.82 -1.04
C THR A 248 -14.01 -2.31 -1.03
N ASN A 249 -14.04 -2.89 0.17
CA ASN A 249 -14.58 -4.23 0.36
C ASN A 249 -16.11 -4.20 0.57
N PRO A 250 -16.82 -5.33 0.44
CA PRO A 250 -18.27 -5.38 0.53
C PRO A 250 -18.84 -4.82 1.85
N LEU A 251 -18.14 -5.01 2.98
CA LEU A 251 -18.63 -4.51 4.28
C LEU A 251 -18.50 -2.99 4.39
N GLN A 252 -17.45 -2.40 3.82
CA GLN A 252 -17.30 -0.95 3.68
C GLN A 252 -18.41 -0.37 2.80
N THR A 253 -18.70 -1.04 1.67
CA THR A 253 -19.80 -0.68 0.77
C THR A 253 -21.14 -0.70 1.49
N LEU A 254 -21.43 -1.76 2.26
CA LEU A 254 -22.67 -1.87 3.03
C LEU A 254 -22.80 -0.77 4.09
N LEU A 255 -21.72 -0.43 4.78
CA LEU A 255 -21.69 0.66 5.77
C LEU A 255 -22.02 2.01 5.14
N ILE A 256 -21.39 2.34 4.02
CA ILE A 256 -21.67 3.58 3.28
C ILE A 256 -23.13 3.61 2.79
N LYS A 257 -23.63 2.50 2.24
CA LYS A 257 -25.05 2.39 1.84
C LYS A 257 -26.00 2.63 3.00
N MET A 258 -25.77 2.00 4.16
CA MET A 258 -26.56 2.18 5.37
C MET A 258 -26.62 3.66 5.80
N ILE A 259 -25.51 4.38 5.78
CA ILE A 259 -25.49 5.81 6.12
C ILE A 259 -26.30 6.62 5.11
N GLY A 260 -26.17 6.32 3.82
CA GLY A 260 -26.82 7.05 2.72
C GLY A 260 -28.33 6.86 2.58
N GLU A 261 -28.93 5.85 3.20
CA GLU A 261 -30.37 5.50 3.02
C GLU A 261 -31.37 6.64 3.33
N LYS A 262 -30.97 7.67 4.09
CA LYS A 262 -31.89 8.74 4.49
C LYS A 262 -31.37 10.13 4.11
N SER A 263 -30.85 10.87 5.09
CA SER A 263 -30.56 12.30 4.96
C SER A 263 -29.17 12.65 4.42
N THR A 264 -28.24 11.71 4.43
CA THR A 264 -26.87 11.92 3.95
C THR A 264 -26.77 11.70 2.44
N THR A 265 -26.21 12.66 1.72
CA THR A 265 -25.85 12.51 0.30
C THR A 265 -24.50 11.81 0.19
N ILE A 266 -24.43 10.77 -0.61
CA ILE A 266 -23.21 10.00 -0.88
C ILE A 266 -22.73 10.28 -2.29
N GLY A 267 -21.44 10.67 -2.42
CA GLY A 267 -20.73 10.71 -3.68
C GLY A 267 -19.61 9.68 -3.70
N VAL A 268 -19.61 8.76 -4.65
CA VAL A 268 -18.54 7.77 -4.82
C VAL A 268 -17.79 8.05 -6.11
N VAL A 269 -16.46 8.08 -6.03
CA VAL A 269 -15.58 8.35 -7.17
C VAL A 269 -14.64 7.16 -7.35
N GLY A 270 -14.49 6.69 -8.59
CA GLY A 270 -13.62 5.54 -8.83
C GLY A 270 -13.38 5.21 -10.30
N ASP A 271 -12.52 4.20 -10.49
CA ASP A 271 -12.22 3.60 -11.80
C ASP A 271 -12.08 2.08 -11.65
N LEU A 272 -12.98 1.32 -12.24
CA LEU A 272 -12.95 -0.15 -12.20
C LEU A 272 -11.63 -0.73 -12.71
N ALA A 273 -11.05 -0.11 -13.75
CA ALA A 273 -9.76 -0.54 -14.31
C ALA A 273 -8.58 -0.32 -13.35
N GLN A 274 -8.75 0.47 -12.29
CA GLN A 274 -7.74 0.69 -11.25
C GLN A 274 -7.96 -0.14 -9.96
N SER A 275 -8.90 -1.08 -9.95
CA SER A 275 -9.12 -1.98 -8.81
C SER A 275 -8.05 -3.08 -8.78
N ILE A 276 -7.07 -2.94 -7.89
CA ILE A 276 -5.91 -3.84 -7.75
C ILE A 276 -5.71 -4.38 -6.32
N TYR A 277 -6.68 -4.20 -5.43
CA TYR A 277 -6.62 -4.65 -4.04
C TYR A 277 -7.58 -5.83 -3.75
N SER A 278 -7.80 -6.70 -4.75
CA SER A 278 -8.66 -7.89 -4.57
C SER A 278 -8.15 -8.81 -3.45
N PHE A 279 -6.83 -8.87 -3.23
CA PHE A 279 -6.23 -9.60 -2.12
C PHE A 279 -6.58 -9.04 -0.72
N GLN A 280 -7.07 -7.81 -0.65
CA GLN A 280 -7.62 -7.18 0.56
C GLN A 280 -9.16 -7.24 0.60
N GLY A 281 -9.77 -7.99 -0.31
CA GLY A 281 -11.21 -8.17 -0.39
C GLY A 281 -11.95 -7.07 -1.15
N ALA A 282 -11.27 -6.27 -1.97
CA ALA A 282 -11.94 -5.34 -2.88
C ALA A 282 -12.64 -6.10 -4.00
N HIS A 283 -13.89 -5.71 -4.29
CA HIS A 283 -14.71 -6.29 -5.35
C HIS A 283 -15.11 -5.21 -6.36
N PRO A 284 -14.56 -5.22 -7.59
CA PRO A 284 -14.92 -4.25 -8.63
C PRO A 284 -16.42 -4.20 -8.92
N SER A 285 -17.11 -5.32 -8.81
CA SER A 285 -18.56 -5.43 -8.96
C SER A 285 -19.33 -4.53 -7.98
N ASP A 286 -18.82 -4.26 -6.78
CA ASP A 286 -19.48 -3.39 -5.79
C ASP A 286 -19.58 -1.95 -6.28
N PHE A 287 -18.57 -1.44 -6.99
CA PHE A 287 -18.63 -0.13 -7.60
C PHE A 287 -19.56 -0.14 -8.83
N LYS A 288 -19.46 -1.17 -9.68
CA LYS A 288 -20.31 -1.30 -10.87
C LYS A 288 -21.80 -1.32 -10.51
N SER A 289 -22.18 -2.12 -9.52
CA SER A 289 -23.56 -2.30 -9.05
C SER A 289 -23.96 -1.36 -7.91
N PHE A 290 -23.14 -0.32 -7.62
CA PHE A 290 -23.41 0.57 -6.51
C PHE A 290 -24.76 1.25 -6.67
N SER A 291 -25.61 1.07 -5.68
CA SER A 291 -26.90 1.74 -5.53
C SER A 291 -27.25 1.84 -4.04
N ILE A 292 -28.04 2.81 -3.66
CA ILE A 292 -28.49 3.03 -2.29
C ILE A 292 -30.03 2.94 -2.26
N LYS A 293 -30.56 2.10 -1.38
CA LYS A 293 -32.00 2.05 -1.13
C LYS A 293 -32.40 3.31 -0.35
N GLY A 294 -33.40 4.04 -0.79
CA GLY A 294 -33.85 5.26 -0.10
C GLY A 294 -34.65 6.19 -1.01
N ASN A 295 -34.85 7.42 -0.56
CA ASN A 295 -35.66 8.42 -1.26
C ASN A 295 -34.84 9.29 -2.24
N ARG A 296 -33.52 9.08 -2.32
CA ARG A 296 -32.62 9.83 -3.21
C ARG A 296 -32.27 8.98 -4.42
N GLU A 297 -32.34 9.56 -5.58
CA GLU A 297 -31.86 8.94 -6.80
C GLU A 297 -30.34 8.89 -6.85
N LEU A 298 -29.81 7.99 -7.66
CA LEU A 298 -28.38 7.90 -7.97
C LEU A 298 -28.13 8.43 -9.38
N ALA A 299 -27.44 9.54 -9.49
CA ALA A 299 -26.95 10.07 -10.75
C ALA A 299 -25.55 9.51 -11.08
N GLU A 300 -25.35 9.11 -12.32
CA GLU A 300 -24.06 8.60 -12.79
C GLU A 300 -23.38 9.63 -13.71
N TYR A 301 -22.10 9.87 -13.44
CA TYR A 301 -21.26 10.84 -14.13
C TYR A 301 -19.99 10.18 -14.65
N VAL A 302 -19.41 10.74 -15.72
CA VAL A 302 -18.13 10.29 -16.27
C VAL A 302 -17.20 11.47 -16.55
N ILE A 303 -15.93 11.36 -16.15
CA ILE A 303 -14.87 12.31 -16.47
C ILE A 303 -13.89 11.64 -17.44
N ASN A 304 -13.97 12.00 -18.72
CA ASN A 304 -13.19 11.38 -19.80
C ASN A 304 -11.85 12.10 -20.08
N GLY A 305 -11.69 13.34 -19.65
CA GLY A 305 -10.47 14.10 -19.89
C GLY A 305 -9.28 13.60 -19.05
N ASN A 306 -8.15 13.26 -19.68
CA ASN A 306 -6.89 12.94 -19.01
C ASN A 306 -5.93 14.12 -19.09
N ARG A 307 -5.60 14.70 -17.93
CA ARG A 307 -4.70 15.87 -17.80
C ARG A 307 -3.24 15.48 -17.54
N ARG A 308 -2.96 14.19 -17.38
CA ARG A 308 -1.65 13.66 -17.01
C ARG A 308 -0.79 13.34 -18.22
N SER A 309 -1.29 12.49 -19.09
CA SER A 309 -0.49 11.75 -20.06
C SER A 309 -0.66 12.28 -21.47
N THR A 310 0.35 12.04 -22.32
CA THR A 310 0.30 12.31 -23.76
C THR A 310 -0.78 11.47 -24.44
N ASN A 311 -1.16 11.86 -25.65
CA ASN A 311 -2.14 11.13 -26.47
C ASN A 311 -1.76 9.66 -26.68
N ASN A 312 -0.47 9.38 -26.93
CA ASN A 312 0.00 8.02 -27.17
C ASN A 312 -0.18 7.13 -25.93
N VAL A 313 0.15 7.63 -24.73
CA VAL A 313 -0.06 6.90 -23.47
C VAL A 313 -1.54 6.69 -23.18
N VAL A 314 -2.37 7.72 -23.39
CA VAL A 314 -3.83 7.61 -23.17
C VAL A 314 -4.45 6.60 -24.12
N ASN A 315 -4.12 6.64 -25.40
CA ASN A 315 -4.67 5.71 -26.40
C ASN A 315 -4.18 4.27 -26.16
N PHE A 316 -2.94 4.09 -25.70
CA PHE A 316 -2.47 2.78 -25.25
C PHE A 316 -3.23 2.27 -24.01
N CYS A 317 -3.50 3.13 -23.04
CA CYS A 317 -4.36 2.79 -21.90
C CYS A 317 -5.79 2.43 -22.33
N ASN A 318 -6.35 3.14 -23.32
CA ASN A 318 -7.64 2.82 -23.93
C ASN A 318 -7.61 1.47 -24.64
N PHE A 319 -6.50 1.10 -25.29
CA PHE A 319 -6.31 -0.22 -25.86
C PHE A 319 -6.41 -1.33 -24.80
N LEU A 320 -5.81 -1.14 -23.63
CA LEU A 320 -5.88 -2.11 -22.54
C LEU A 320 -7.29 -2.25 -21.94
N ARG A 321 -8.10 -1.18 -21.98
CA ARG A 321 -9.49 -1.16 -21.44
C ARG A 321 -10.56 -1.15 -22.52
N GLN A 322 -10.28 -1.67 -23.73
CA GLN A 322 -11.21 -1.62 -24.86
C GLN A 322 -12.56 -2.31 -24.64
N SER A 323 -12.67 -3.17 -23.61
CA SER A 323 -13.95 -3.77 -23.19
C SER A 323 -14.85 -2.79 -22.43
N ASP A 324 -14.33 -1.67 -21.94
CA ASP A 324 -15.03 -0.65 -21.15
C ASP A 324 -15.10 0.67 -21.94
N ARG A 325 -15.88 0.64 -23.03
CA ARG A 325 -15.95 1.75 -23.99
C ARG A 325 -16.58 3.03 -23.44
N ASP A 326 -17.41 2.91 -22.41
CA ASP A 326 -18.13 4.05 -21.85
C ASP A 326 -17.23 5.01 -21.03
N VAL A 327 -16.00 4.59 -20.72
CA VAL A 327 -15.02 5.36 -19.92
C VAL A 327 -13.66 5.53 -20.61
N LEU A 328 -13.62 5.45 -21.96
CA LEU A 328 -12.41 5.77 -22.71
C LEU A 328 -12.03 7.23 -22.51
N GLN A 329 -10.74 7.46 -22.35
CA GLN A 329 -10.22 8.80 -22.06
C GLN A 329 -9.67 9.51 -23.30
N VAL A 330 -9.69 10.85 -23.24
CA VAL A 330 -9.05 11.73 -24.22
C VAL A 330 -8.00 12.58 -23.51
N SER A 331 -6.81 12.68 -24.08
CA SER A 331 -5.78 13.56 -23.52
C SER A 331 -6.19 15.03 -23.66
N ILE A 332 -6.28 15.69 -22.51
CA ILE A 332 -6.45 17.14 -22.39
C ILE A 332 -5.30 17.74 -21.57
N ARG A 333 -4.13 17.12 -21.65
CA ARG A 333 -2.93 17.53 -20.91
C ARG A 333 -2.58 18.99 -21.25
N PRO A 334 -2.40 19.85 -20.23
CA PRO A 334 -1.91 21.20 -20.45
C PRO A 334 -0.40 21.19 -20.76
N TYR A 335 0.02 22.01 -21.70
CA TYR A 335 1.42 22.21 -22.05
C TYR A 335 1.82 23.67 -21.85
N ALA A 336 3.08 23.91 -21.46
CA ALA A 336 3.60 25.25 -21.23
C ALA A 336 3.75 26.05 -22.54
N SER A 337 3.90 25.37 -23.68
CA SER A 337 4.02 25.97 -25.01
C SER A 337 3.63 24.95 -26.10
N GLU A 338 3.33 25.42 -27.31
CA GLU A 338 3.08 24.56 -28.48
C GLU A 338 4.33 23.75 -28.85
N ASP A 339 5.54 24.29 -28.69
CA ASP A 339 6.78 23.55 -28.93
C ASP A 339 6.92 22.37 -27.96
N ARG A 340 6.60 22.59 -26.67
CA ARG A 340 6.63 21.52 -25.66
C ARG A 340 5.58 20.45 -25.97
N LYS A 341 4.41 20.84 -26.44
CA LYS A 341 3.36 19.93 -26.90
C LYS A 341 3.84 19.09 -28.08
N ALA A 342 4.37 19.74 -29.13
CA ALA A 342 4.91 19.04 -30.30
C ALA A 342 6.01 18.04 -29.93
N GLN A 343 6.92 18.43 -29.03
CA GLN A 343 7.96 17.54 -28.51
C GLN A 343 7.37 16.35 -27.73
N SER A 344 6.39 16.58 -26.86
CA SER A 344 5.76 15.51 -26.08
C SER A 344 4.96 14.55 -26.95
N GLU A 345 4.34 15.01 -28.04
CA GLU A 345 3.59 14.18 -28.98
C GLU A 345 4.47 13.28 -29.86
N THR A 346 5.80 13.53 -29.92
CA THR A 346 6.75 12.61 -30.59
C THR A 346 7.11 11.39 -29.74
N LYS A 347 6.75 11.40 -28.47
CA LYS A 347 7.01 10.29 -27.54
C LYS A 347 6.16 9.08 -27.89
N LYS A 348 6.74 7.89 -27.70
CA LYS A 348 6.14 6.62 -28.16
C LYS A 348 5.94 5.63 -27.01
N ILE A 349 5.27 4.55 -27.33
CA ILE A 349 5.21 3.35 -26.49
C ILE A 349 6.31 2.40 -26.99
N HIS A 350 7.27 2.07 -26.14
CA HIS A 350 8.41 1.21 -26.47
C HIS A 350 8.21 -0.20 -25.95
N PHE A 351 8.06 -1.18 -26.83
CA PHE A 351 7.97 -2.60 -26.45
C PHE A 351 9.38 -3.22 -26.46
N LEU A 352 9.86 -3.62 -25.29
CA LEU A 352 11.14 -4.29 -25.09
C LEU A 352 10.85 -5.81 -25.00
N ILE A 353 11.12 -6.55 -26.09
CA ILE A 353 10.74 -7.97 -26.20
C ILE A 353 11.96 -8.87 -26.07
N GLY A 354 12.08 -9.56 -24.94
CA GLY A 354 13.24 -10.41 -24.61
C GLY A 354 14.20 -9.77 -23.62
N ASN A 355 15.46 -10.24 -23.62
CA ASN A 355 16.51 -9.81 -22.69
C ASN A 355 17.85 -9.53 -23.41
N SER A 356 17.81 -8.92 -24.59
CA SER A 356 19.03 -8.58 -25.34
C SER A 356 19.88 -7.50 -24.63
N GLN A 357 21.14 -7.37 -25.02
CA GLN A 357 22.01 -6.30 -24.51
C GLN A 357 21.47 -4.91 -24.85
N GLU A 358 20.80 -4.75 -25.99
CA GLU A 358 20.18 -3.48 -26.40
C GLU A 358 19.05 -3.10 -25.45
N ILE A 359 18.22 -4.06 -25.05
CA ILE A 359 17.15 -3.87 -24.05
C ILE A 359 17.74 -3.47 -22.71
N GLN A 360 18.77 -4.16 -22.21
CA GLN A 360 19.41 -3.82 -20.94
C GLN A 360 20.01 -2.40 -20.97
N LYS A 361 20.64 -2.03 -22.08
CA LYS A 361 21.16 -0.67 -22.27
C LYS A 361 20.04 0.37 -22.26
N THR A 362 18.93 0.11 -22.96
CA THR A 362 17.76 1.00 -22.97
C THR A 362 17.17 1.18 -21.57
N ILE A 363 17.02 0.09 -20.80
CA ILE A 363 16.54 0.13 -19.41
C ILE A 363 17.48 0.99 -18.56
N GLN A 364 18.79 0.80 -18.69
CA GLN A 364 19.79 1.58 -17.97
C GLN A 364 19.69 3.08 -18.32
N GLU A 365 19.64 3.42 -19.60
CA GLU A 365 19.51 4.81 -20.06
C GLU A 365 18.23 5.49 -19.54
N VAL A 366 17.11 4.76 -19.47
CA VAL A 366 15.87 5.29 -18.92
C VAL A 366 16.00 5.55 -17.42
N LEU A 367 16.61 4.63 -16.66
CA LEU A 367 16.81 4.78 -15.22
C LEU A 367 17.80 5.90 -14.87
N GLU A 368 18.87 6.09 -15.67
CA GLU A 368 19.81 7.19 -15.51
C GLU A 368 19.14 8.55 -15.74
N ASN A 369 18.12 8.61 -16.58
CA ASN A 369 17.37 9.81 -16.92
C ASN A 369 16.02 9.93 -16.16
N ASP A 370 16.03 9.63 -14.86
CA ASP A 370 14.90 9.78 -13.92
C ASP A 370 13.66 8.92 -14.26
N GLY A 371 13.84 7.85 -15.00
CA GLY A 371 12.82 6.84 -15.19
C GLY A 371 12.67 5.94 -13.97
N VAL A 372 11.52 5.29 -13.86
CA VAL A 372 11.19 4.34 -12.78
C VAL A 372 10.80 2.99 -13.34
N VAL A 373 11.04 1.93 -12.58
CA VAL A 373 10.59 0.57 -12.91
C VAL A 373 9.43 0.19 -12.00
N LEU A 374 8.33 -0.21 -12.62
CA LEU A 374 7.15 -0.72 -11.93
C LEU A 374 7.02 -2.22 -12.18
N THR A 375 6.95 -2.98 -11.08
CA THR A 375 6.87 -4.44 -11.11
C THR A 375 5.64 -4.92 -10.32
N ARG A 376 5.19 -6.14 -10.60
CA ARG A 376 4.12 -6.77 -9.82
C ARG A 376 4.54 -7.04 -8.38
N ALA A 377 5.76 -7.50 -8.19
CA ALA A 377 6.30 -7.88 -6.88
C ALA A 377 7.77 -7.48 -6.77
N TRP A 378 8.22 -7.23 -5.56
CA TRP A 378 9.60 -6.85 -5.27
C TRP A 378 10.65 -7.80 -5.85
N ALA A 379 10.37 -9.11 -5.82
CA ALA A 379 11.30 -10.09 -6.40
C ALA A 379 11.60 -9.84 -7.88
N ALA A 380 10.65 -9.29 -8.64
CA ALA A 380 10.88 -8.91 -10.04
C ALA A 380 11.68 -7.60 -10.18
N ALA A 381 11.60 -6.71 -9.20
CA ALA A 381 12.36 -5.45 -9.21
C ALA A 381 13.87 -5.66 -9.14
N PHE A 382 14.32 -6.75 -8.50
CA PHE A 382 15.75 -7.04 -8.35
C PHE A 382 16.46 -7.34 -9.67
N ASP A 383 15.73 -7.69 -10.74
CA ASP A 383 16.30 -7.88 -12.08
C ASP A 383 16.66 -6.57 -12.79
N TYR A 384 16.24 -5.44 -12.25
CA TYR A 384 16.42 -4.12 -12.84
C TYR A 384 17.43 -3.24 -12.10
N ILE A 385 17.99 -3.72 -10.97
CA ILE A 385 18.93 -2.92 -10.17
C ILE A 385 20.21 -2.68 -10.99
N GLN A 386 20.52 -1.43 -11.21
CA GLN A 386 21.69 -1.03 -11.99
C GLN A 386 22.99 -1.57 -11.37
N GLY A 387 23.85 -2.18 -12.20
CA GLY A 387 25.12 -2.74 -11.77
C GLY A 387 25.03 -3.99 -10.88
N VAL A 388 23.84 -4.63 -10.81
CA VAL A 388 23.64 -5.93 -10.18
C VAL A 388 23.42 -6.96 -11.27
N ASP A 389 24.26 -7.98 -11.32
CA ASP A 389 24.17 -9.05 -12.30
C ASP A 389 23.09 -10.09 -11.92
N GLU A 390 22.77 -10.97 -12.86
CA GLU A 390 21.73 -12.00 -12.67
C GLU A 390 22.02 -12.95 -11.48
N PRO A 391 23.27 -13.41 -11.23
CA PRO A 391 23.58 -14.18 -10.03
C PRO A 391 23.26 -13.45 -8.74
N GLN A 392 23.64 -12.20 -8.61
CA GLN A 392 23.37 -11.38 -7.42
C GLN A 392 21.87 -11.08 -7.26
N ALA A 393 21.15 -10.79 -8.33
CA ALA A 393 19.69 -10.64 -8.31
C ALA A 393 18.99 -11.92 -7.82
N LYS A 394 19.46 -13.10 -8.20
CA LYS A 394 18.93 -14.38 -7.68
C LYS A 394 19.16 -14.55 -6.18
N LEU A 395 20.31 -14.13 -5.66
CA LEU A 395 20.59 -14.13 -4.22
C LEU A 395 19.64 -13.20 -3.46
N LEU A 396 19.44 -11.96 -3.95
CA LEU A 396 18.47 -11.02 -3.37
C LEU A 396 17.05 -11.62 -3.34
N LYS A 397 16.61 -12.25 -4.44
CA LYS A 397 15.30 -12.95 -4.50
C LYS A 397 15.21 -14.05 -3.46
N SER A 398 16.27 -14.82 -3.27
CA SER A 398 16.31 -15.91 -2.29
C SER A 398 16.17 -15.36 -0.86
N ILE A 399 16.90 -14.30 -0.53
CA ILE A 399 16.83 -13.64 0.78
C ILE A 399 15.42 -13.05 0.99
N TYR A 400 14.90 -12.28 0.04
CA TYR A 400 13.58 -11.69 0.13
C TYR A 400 12.48 -12.72 0.33
N ASN A 401 12.51 -13.82 -0.42
CA ASN A 401 11.53 -14.89 -0.33
C ASN A 401 11.60 -15.66 1.00
N SER A 402 12.75 -15.71 1.65
CA SER A 402 12.90 -16.32 2.98
C SER A 402 12.13 -15.54 4.05
N TYR A 403 11.98 -14.23 3.87
CA TYR A 403 11.21 -13.36 4.76
C TYR A 403 9.74 -13.19 4.35
N TYR A 404 9.31 -13.74 3.20
CA TYR A 404 7.96 -13.52 2.67
C TYR A 404 6.83 -13.96 3.61
N ASN A 405 7.05 -15.05 4.36
CA ASN A 405 6.10 -15.54 5.37
C ASN A 405 6.48 -15.16 6.81
N SER A 406 7.50 -14.34 6.97
CA SER A 406 7.92 -13.85 8.27
C SER A 406 6.97 -12.75 8.78
N PRO A 407 6.74 -12.65 10.09
CA PRO A 407 6.09 -11.46 10.67
C PRO A 407 6.90 -10.18 10.43
N ILE A 408 8.19 -10.30 10.14
CA ILE A 408 9.09 -9.21 9.78
C ILE A 408 9.12 -9.12 8.25
N GLN A 409 8.63 -8.03 7.69
CA GLN A 409 8.72 -7.75 6.27
C GLN A 409 10.03 -7.01 5.99
N LEU A 410 10.96 -7.65 5.29
CA LEU A 410 12.31 -7.10 5.06
C LEU A 410 12.32 -5.68 4.48
N ARG A 411 11.37 -5.39 3.59
CA ARG A 411 11.24 -4.06 3.01
C ARG A 411 10.85 -3.01 4.05
N ASP A 412 9.81 -3.30 4.83
CA ASP A 412 9.26 -2.33 5.79
C ASP A 412 10.28 -2.05 6.89
N GLU A 413 11.01 -3.08 7.33
CA GLU A 413 12.11 -2.93 8.26
C GLU A 413 13.25 -2.03 7.73
N ILE A 414 13.57 -2.15 6.46
CA ILE A 414 14.62 -1.32 5.83
C ILE A 414 14.10 0.09 5.56
N ALA A 415 12.89 0.26 5.04
CA ALA A 415 12.33 1.54 4.64
C ALA A 415 11.90 2.41 5.84
N GLU A 416 11.28 1.80 6.85
CA GLU A 416 10.69 2.53 7.99
C GLU A 416 11.68 2.84 9.12
N HIS A 417 12.97 2.53 8.94
CA HIS A 417 14.01 2.67 9.98
C HIS A 417 13.60 2.00 11.31
N ASN A 418 12.89 0.88 11.20
CA ASN A 418 12.35 0.17 12.35
C ASN A 418 13.42 -0.28 13.34
N ASN A 419 12.99 -0.56 14.57
CA ASN A 419 13.85 -0.92 15.71
C ASN A 419 14.53 -2.30 15.60
N VAL A 420 14.48 -2.94 14.42
CA VAL A 420 15.19 -4.22 14.21
C VAL A 420 16.70 -3.97 14.22
N THR A 421 17.36 -4.56 15.20
CA THR A 421 18.76 -4.32 15.53
C THR A 421 19.71 -4.47 14.34
N TRP A 422 19.53 -5.51 13.51
CA TRP A 422 20.44 -5.74 12.39
C TRP A 422 20.25 -4.74 11.23
N VAL A 423 19.03 -4.25 10.98
CA VAL A 423 18.78 -3.22 9.96
C VAL A 423 19.45 -1.91 10.37
N ARG A 424 19.31 -1.53 11.63
CA ARG A 424 20.01 -0.35 12.21
C ARG A 424 21.52 -0.50 12.10
N ALA A 425 22.06 -1.70 12.39
CA ALA A 425 23.48 -2.00 12.27
C ALA A 425 23.98 -1.82 10.83
N PHE A 426 23.29 -2.42 9.85
CA PHE A 426 23.64 -2.29 8.43
C PHE A 426 23.60 -0.83 7.96
N ARG A 427 22.55 -0.08 8.30
CA ARG A 427 22.46 1.34 7.97
C ARG A 427 23.64 2.13 8.53
N PHE A 428 24.00 1.87 9.78
CA PHE A 428 25.17 2.50 10.40
C PHE A 428 26.47 2.14 9.68
N ILE A 429 26.70 0.86 9.36
CA ILE A 429 27.91 0.40 8.68
C ILE A 429 27.99 0.97 7.26
N PHE A 430 26.88 1.04 6.53
CA PHE A 430 26.86 1.68 5.19
C PHE A 430 27.17 3.17 5.27
N SER A 431 26.64 3.89 6.26
CA SER A 431 26.97 5.31 6.45
C SER A 431 28.46 5.53 6.79
N LEU A 432 29.07 4.60 7.53
CA LEU A 432 30.53 4.62 7.76
C LEU A 432 31.30 4.41 6.46
N TRP A 433 30.88 3.49 5.62
CA TRP A 433 31.50 3.23 4.31
C TRP A 433 31.36 4.42 3.36
N GLU A 434 30.17 5.03 3.27
CA GLU A 434 29.95 6.27 2.52
C GLU A 434 30.88 7.40 2.99
N SER A 435 30.98 7.59 4.31
CA SER A 435 31.89 8.57 4.89
C SER A 435 33.36 8.29 4.57
N HIS A 436 33.76 7.03 4.52
CA HIS A 436 35.11 6.63 4.17
C HIS A 436 35.43 6.99 2.71
N ILE A 437 34.50 6.71 1.76
CA ILE A 437 34.67 7.00 0.33
C ILE A 437 34.63 8.50 0.06
N ASN A 438 33.64 9.20 0.62
CA ASN A 438 33.35 10.60 0.32
C ASN A 438 34.16 11.59 1.16
N GLY A 439 34.85 11.12 2.20
CA GLY A 439 35.57 11.96 3.17
C GLY A 439 34.66 12.85 4.02
N SER A 440 33.32 12.64 3.98
CA SER A 440 32.35 13.43 4.73
C SER A 440 31.93 12.72 6.03
N PHE A 441 32.06 13.41 7.16
CA PHE A 441 31.64 12.89 8.45
C PHE A 441 30.19 13.25 8.83
N ILE A 442 29.51 14.06 8.00
CA ILE A 442 28.15 14.54 8.26
C ILE A 442 27.16 13.36 8.29
N ASP A 443 27.31 12.43 7.35
CA ASP A 443 26.43 11.26 7.22
C ASP A 443 26.55 10.32 8.41
N VAL A 444 27.76 10.20 8.98
CA VAL A 444 28.00 9.44 10.23
C VAL A 444 27.26 10.06 11.40
N ILE A 445 27.23 11.38 11.52
CA ILE A 445 26.49 12.07 12.60
C ILE A 445 24.99 11.80 12.45
N GLY A 446 24.48 11.85 11.24
CA GLY A 446 23.09 11.48 10.95
C GLY A 446 22.78 10.03 11.34
N ALA A 447 23.64 9.10 10.94
CA ALA A 447 23.53 7.68 11.28
C ALA A 447 23.60 7.41 12.79
N LEU A 448 24.50 8.09 13.50
CA LEU A 448 24.58 8.00 14.95
C LEU A 448 23.28 8.42 15.64
N LYS A 449 22.63 9.48 15.17
CA LYS A 449 21.33 9.94 15.70
C LYS A 449 20.21 8.94 15.48
N LEU A 450 20.17 8.31 14.31
CA LEU A 450 19.05 7.47 13.86
C LEU A 450 19.19 6.01 14.33
N TYR A 451 20.44 5.51 14.34
CA TYR A 451 20.68 4.07 14.47
C TYR A 451 21.37 3.67 15.77
N THR A 452 21.73 4.64 16.63
CA THR A 452 22.35 4.37 17.93
C THR A 452 21.66 5.14 19.06
N SER A 453 21.95 4.77 20.30
CA SER A 453 21.50 5.49 21.50
C SER A 453 22.38 6.68 21.87
N LEU A 454 23.44 6.95 21.10
CA LEU A 454 24.39 8.00 21.41
C LEU A 454 23.76 9.39 21.31
N ASP A 455 23.86 10.16 22.39
CA ASP A 455 23.56 11.59 22.35
C ASP A 455 24.68 12.33 21.59
N VAL A 456 24.41 12.67 20.33
CA VAL A 456 25.41 13.37 19.47
C VAL A 456 25.91 14.71 20.05
N ARG A 457 25.18 15.31 21.00
CA ARG A 457 25.63 16.50 21.73
C ARG A 457 26.78 16.19 22.70
N LYS A 458 26.97 14.92 23.01
CA LYS A 458 28.05 14.40 23.89
C LYS A 458 29.19 13.77 23.10
N LEU A 459 29.23 13.90 21.77
CA LEU A 459 30.34 13.45 20.97
C LEU A 459 31.65 14.14 21.36
N THR A 460 32.58 13.36 21.89
CA THR A 460 33.92 13.84 22.21
C THR A 460 34.86 13.68 21.02
N PRO A 461 35.91 14.51 20.87
CA PRO A 461 36.92 14.33 19.86
C PRO A 461 37.53 12.92 19.82
N LYS A 462 37.63 12.26 20.98
CA LYS A 462 38.14 10.89 21.11
C LYS A 462 37.23 9.87 20.46
N VAL A 463 35.91 9.99 20.65
CA VAL A 463 34.91 9.11 20.01
C VAL A 463 34.92 9.31 18.49
N VAL A 464 34.96 10.56 18.02
CA VAL A 464 35.06 10.89 16.59
C VAL A 464 36.32 10.28 15.97
N PHE A 465 37.46 10.40 16.66
CA PHE A 465 38.72 9.80 16.20
C PHE A 465 38.63 8.26 16.12
N GLN A 466 38.01 7.62 17.13
CA GLN A 466 37.81 6.16 17.11
C GLN A 466 36.87 5.71 15.98
N ILE A 467 35.80 6.45 15.69
CA ILE A 467 34.91 6.16 14.55
C ILE A 467 35.70 6.21 13.24
N LYS A 468 36.47 7.27 13.02
CA LYS A 468 37.30 7.40 11.84
C LYS A 468 38.32 6.26 11.72
N LYS A 469 39.03 5.95 12.81
CA LYS A 469 40.00 4.85 12.84
C LYS A 469 39.34 3.50 12.57
N LEU A 470 38.15 3.25 13.11
CA LEU A 470 37.37 2.04 12.84
C LEU A 470 37.03 1.95 11.35
N SER A 471 36.52 3.05 10.78
CA SER A 471 36.19 3.14 9.35
C SER A 471 37.40 2.85 8.47
N ASP A 472 38.55 3.47 8.73
CA ASP A 472 39.79 3.27 7.97
C ASP A 472 40.25 1.80 8.04
N ILE A 473 40.23 1.16 9.22
CA ILE A 473 40.65 -0.24 9.36
C ILE A 473 39.68 -1.19 8.65
N VAL A 474 38.38 -0.95 8.75
CA VAL A 474 37.36 -1.85 8.17
C VAL A 474 37.32 -1.75 6.65
N PHE A 475 37.38 -0.53 6.10
CA PHE A 475 37.05 -0.27 4.70
C PHE A 475 38.24 0.00 3.78
N ASP A 476 39.47 0.01 4.26
CA ASP A 476 40.67 0.32 3.45
C ASP A 476 40.81 -0.56 2.20
N ASP A 477 40.36 -1.83 2.27
CA ASP A 477 40.43 -2.80 1.17
C ASP A 477 39.02 -3.23 0.69
N VAL A 478 37.95 -2.55 1.14
CA VAL A 478 36.56 -2.88 0.77
C VAL A 478 36.11 -2.10 -0.46
N ASN A 479 35.56 -2.80 -1.42
CA ASN A 479 34.91 -2.25 -2.61
C ASN A 479 33.57 -2.95 -2.88
N GLU A 480 32.85 -2.53 -3.92
CA GLU A 480 31.55 -3.10 -4.26
C GLU A 480 31.59 -4.61 -4.54
N GLN A 481 32.74 -5.17 -4.95
CA GLN A 481 32.91 -6.60 -5.23
C GLN A 481 33.32 -7.42 -3.99
N SER A 482 33.52 -6.78 -2.84
CA SER A 482 33.79 -7.47 -1.58
C SER A 482 32.56 -8.25 -1.12
N TYR A 483 32.73 -9.43 -0.53
CA TYR A 483 31.60 -10.18 0.04
C TYR A 483 31.06 -9.51 1.30
N THR A 484 29.75 -9.31 1.37
CA THR A 484 29.08 -8.65 2.50
C THR A 484 29.42 -9.32 3.84
N CYS A 485 29.39 -10.66 3.89
CA CYS A 485 29.73 -11.42 5.10
C CYS A 485 31.15 -11.13 5.60
N ASN A 486 32.13 -10.97 4.70
CA ASN A 486 33.50 -10.66 5.10
C ASN A 486 33.64 -9.27 5.66
N VAL A 487 32.94 -8.28 5.09
CA VAL A 487 32.93 -6.89 5.60
C VAL A 487 32.33 -6.84 6.99
N ILE A 488 31.19 -7.50 7.21
CA ILE A 488 30.51 -7.57 8.51
C ILE A 488 31.38 -8.29 9.55
N LYS A 489 32.01 -9.40 9.17
CA LYS A 489 32.94 -10.12 10.05
C LYS A 489 34.12 -9.23 10.46
N LYS A 490 34.76 -8.56 9.50
CA LYS A 490 35.88 -7.63 9.76
C LYS A 490 35.47 -6.47 10.67
N PHE A 491 34.25 -5.91 10.47
CA PHE A 491 33.71 -4.89 11.37
C PHE A 491 33.54 -5.44 12.78
N ASN A 492 32.89 -6.60 12.96
CA ASN A 492 32.66 -7.23 14.25
C ASN A 492 33.95 -7.54 14.99
N GLU A 493 34.94 -8.10 14.31
CA GLU A 493 36.24 -8.39 14.89
C GLU A 493 37.01 -7.11 15.30
N THR A 494 36.89 -6.06 14.48
CA THR A 494 37.61 -4.80 14.73
C THR A 494 37.03 -4.05 15.91
N ILE A 495 35.70 -3.92 16.00
CA ILE A 495 35.03 -3.19 17.11
C ILE A 495 35.25 -3.86 18.47
N GLN A 496 35.58 -5.15 18.52
CA GLN A 496 35.88 -5.87 19.74
C GLN A 496 37.31 -5.61 20.30
N LYS A 497 38.19 -4.95 19.53
CA LYS A 497 39.53 -4.64 19.99
C LYS A 497 39.51 -3.64 21.15
N PRO A 498 40.41 -3.77 22.15
CA PRO A 498 40.40 -2.90 23.33
C PRO A 498 40.49 -1.40 23.02
N GLU A 499 41.09 -1.03 21.93
CA GLU A 499 41.20 0.37 21.47
C GLU A 499 39.88 1.03 21.11
N PHE A 500 38.80 0.24 20.88
CA PHE A 500 37.45 0.70 20.52
C PHE A 500 36.42 0.53 21.68
N GLU A 501 36.87 0.19 22.88
CA GLU A 501 35.97 -0.07 24.04
C GLU A 501 35.06 1.13 24.33
N ILE A 502 35.59 2.35 24.31
CA ILE A 502 34.80 3.57 24.54
C ILE A 502 33.75 3.77 23.42
N LEU A 503 34.11 3.47 22.17
CA LEU A 503 33.19 3.55 21.03
C LEU A 503 32.09 2.50 21.16
N LYS A 504 32.45 1.28 21.52
CA LYS A 504 31.52 0.17 21.73
C LYS A 504 30.48 0.49 22.80
N GLU A 505 30.94 0.98 23.97
CA GLU A 505 30.08 1.37 25.09
C GLU A 505 29.22 2.59 24.79
N SER A 506 29.68 3.50 23.90
CA SER A 506 29.00 4.76 23.61
C SER A 506 27.98 4.63 22.45
N ILE A 507 28.21 3.73 21.50
CA ILE A 507 27.38 3.60 20.29
C ILE A 507 26.44 2.42 20.37
N PHE A 508 26.90 1.32 20.94
CA PHE A 508 26.13 0.08 20.97
C PHE A 508 25.46 -0.10 22.32
N GLU A 509 24.14 -0.16 22.33
CA GLU A 509 23.43 -0.66 23.51
C GLU A 509 23.85 -2.10 23.80
N PRO A 510 23.72 -2.58 25.06
CA PRO A 510 24.06 -3.96 25.43
C PRO A 510 23.34 -5.02 24.56
N THR A 511 22.22 -4.63 23.92
CA THR A 511 21.39 -5.46 23.03
C THR A 511 21.70 -5.26 21.54
N PHE A 512 22.60 -4.35 21.19
CA PHE A 512 22.98 -4.12 19.79
C PHE A 512 23.96 -5.19 19.34
N THR A 513 23.45 -6.33 18.94
CA THR A 513 24.22 -7.38 18.28
C THR A 513 24.20 -7.13 16.78
N ILE A 514 25.36 -6.89 16.17
CA ILE A 514 25.50 -6.96 14.73
C ILE A 514 25.22 -8.41 14.34
N PRO A 515 24.29 -8.69 13.41
CA PRO A 515 23.93 -10.06 13.11
C PRO A 515 25.18 -10.83 12.65
N THR A 516 25.48 -11.90 13.33
CA THR A 516 26.34 -12.94 12.79
C THR A 516 25.47 -13.78 11.88
N PHE A 517 25.95 -14.09 10.68
CA PHE A 517 25.22 -14.93 9.74
C PHE A 517 25.13 -16.39 10.17
N ASP A 518 25.65 -16.72 11.35
CA ASP A 518 25.70 -18.05 11.93
C ASP A 518 24.34 -18.54 12.49
N ASP A 519 23.40 -17.62 12.73
CA ASP A 519 22.06 -17.89 13.29
C ASP A 519 20.95 -17.94 12.24
N LEU A 520 21.27 -18.12 10.95
CA LEU A 520 20.27 -18.14 9.89
C LEU A 520 19.51 -19.48 9.82
N ASP A 521 18.19 -19.43 9.86
CA ASP A 521 17.26 -20.56 9.96
C ASP A 521 17.28 -21.57 8.80
N SER A 522 18.11 -21.38 7.76
CA SER A 522 18.20 -22.31 6.65
C SER A 522 19.52 -22.23 5.88
N GLU A 523 19.99 -23.38 5.41
CA GLU A 523 21.17 -23.51 4.54
C GLU A 523 21.07 -22.66 3.26
N LYS A 524 19.87 -22.52 2.69
CA LYS A 524 19.63 -21.64 1.53
C LYS A 524 19.83 -20.17 1.82
N LEU A 525 19.38 -19.71 2.98
CA LEU A 525 19.53 -18.32 3.39
C LEU A 525 21.00 -18.02 3.69
N THR A 526 21.68 -18.91 4.40
CA THR A 526 23.11 -18.82 4.67
C THR A 526 23.92 -18.71 3.37
N THR A 527 23.67 -19.60 2.40
CA THR A 527 24.33 -19.57 1.09
C THR A 527 24.06 -18.28 0.35
N ALA A 528 22.82 -17.79 0.36
CA ALA A 528 22.45 -16.56 -0.32
C ALA A 528 23.15 -15.34 0.29
N VAL A 529 23.17 -15.22 1.61
CA VAL A 529 23.78 -14.08 2.32
C VAL A 529 25.30 -14.10 2.20
N THR A 530 25.95 -15.28 2.28
CA THR A 530 27.41 -15.39 2.14
C THR A 530 27.89 -15.09 0.72
N GLY A 531 27.07 -15.34 -0.31
CA GLY A 531 27.39 -15.02 -1.70
C GLY A 531 27.11 -13.58 -2.12
N LEU A 532 26.46 -12.77 -1.26
CA LEU A 532 26.06 -11.42 -1.62
C LEU A 532 27.25 -10.45 -1.61
N LEU A 533 27.37 -9.65 -2.68
CA LEU A 533 28.39 -8.62 -2.76
C LEU A 533 28.00 -7.37 -1.97
N TRP A 534 29.01 -6.63 -1.50
CA TRP A 534 28.85 -5.42 -0.70
C TRP A 534 28.07 -4.34 -1.47
N GLY A 535 28.41 -4.08 -2.72
CA GLY A 535 27.69 -3.15 -3.58
C GLY A 535 26.22 -3.53 -3.78
N THR A 536 25.91 -4.83 -3.91
CA THR A 536 24.52 -5.32 -4.04
C THR A 536 23.74 -5.09 -2.75
N SER A 537 24.33 -5.40 -1.59
CA SER A 537 23.73 -5.16 -0.28
C SER A 537 23.49 -3.66 -0.05
N TYR A 538 24.48 -2.83 -0.37
CA TYR A 538 24.39 -1.38 -0.26
C TYR A 538 23.21 -0.82 -1.09
N LYS A 539 23.10 -1.20 -2.36
CA LYS A 539 22.00 -0.77 -3.25
C LYS A 539 20.62 -1.21 -2.75
N LEU A 540 20.52 -2.40 -2.17
CA LEU A 540 19.27 -2.86 -1.57
C LEU A 540 18.77 -1.89 -0.48
N PHE A 541 19.66 -1.42 0.36
CA PHE A 541 19.34 -0.54 1.48
C PHE A 541 19.17 0.94 1.09
N THR A 542 19.95 1.43 0.13
CA THR A 542 20.04 2.85 -0.19
C THR A 542 19.24 3.26 -1.42
N GLU A 543 19.05 2.36 -2.37
CA GLU A 543 18.37 2.66 -3.64
C GLU A 543 17.00 1.96 -3.74
N VAL A 544 16.94 0.65 -3.42
CA VAL A 544 15.74 -0.15 -3.68
C VAL A 544 14.64 0.10 -2.65
N PHE A 545 14.99 0.06 -1.37
CA PHE A 545 14.05 0.28 -0.26
C PHE A 545 14.17 1.68 0.35
N SER A 546 14.48 2.68 -0.46
CA SER A 546 14.49 4.09 -0.06
C SER A 546 13.18 4.79 -0.41
N ASP A 547 12.91 5.93 0.22
CA ASP A 547 11.71 6.74 -0.06
C ASP A 547 11.69 7.30 -1.50
N ASN A 548 12.86 7.51 -2.10
CA ASN A 548 13.04 7.99 -3.47
C ASN A 548 13.44 6.88 -4.44
N SER A 549 13.04 5.65 -4.16
CA SER A 549 13.38 4.50 -5.00
C SER A 549 12.88 4.67 -6.44
N LYS A 550 13.74 4.31 -7.40
CA LYS A 550 13.35 4.14 -8.80
C LYS A 550 12.69 2.78 -9.08
N TYR A 551 12.63 1.91 -8.09
CA TYR A 551 12.09 0.56 -8.15
C TYR A 551 10.87 0.45 -7.24
N MET A 552 9.70 0.12 -7.79
CA MET A 552 8.47 0.07 -7.02
C MET A 552 7.58 -1.07 -7.48
N THR A 553 6.71 -1.52 -6.58
CA THR A 553 5.58 -2.34 -7.01
C THR A 553 4.46 -1.45 -7.56
N VAL A 554 3.63 -2.00 -8.44
CA VAL A 554 2.47 -1.29 -8.99
C VAL A 554 1.55 -0.76 -7.89
N HIS A 555 1.41 -1.51 -6.78
CA HIS A 555 0.60 -1.09 -5.64
C HIS A 555 1.12 0.19 -4.97
N GLN A 556 2.44 0.31 -4.83
CA GLN A 556 3.06 1.52 -4.27
C GLN A 556 3.02 2.71 -5.24
N ALA A 557 3.08 2.42 -6.54
CA ALA A 557 3.01 3.44 -7.59
C ALA A 557 1.59 4.03 -7.75
N LYS A 558 0.56 3.43 -7.13
CA LYS A 558 -0.81 3.94 -7.22
C LYS A 558 -0.89 5.33 -6.60
N GLY A 559 -1.44 6.29 -7.36
CA GLY A 559 -1.47 7.71 -6.99
C GLY A 559 -0.26 8.53 -7.47
N LEU A 560 0.88 7.90 -7.74
CA LEU A 560 2.10 8.58 -8.23
C LEU A 560 2.14 8.67 -9.77
N GLU A 561 3.11 9.43 -10.31
CA GLU A 561 3.26 9.63 -11.76
C GLU A 561 4.68 10.11 -12.12
N TRP A 562 5.20 9.68 -13.26
CA TRP A 562 6.54 10.02 -13.75
C TRP A 562 6.53 10.29 -15.25
N ASP A 563 7.53 11.03 -15.72
CA ASP A 563 7.66 11.31 -17.16
C ASP A 563 8.02 10.05 -17.94
N LYS A 564 8.88 9.19 -17.38
CA LYS A 564 9.33 7.93 -17.98
C LYS A 564 9.05 6.75 -17.06
N VAL A 565 8.39 5.74 -17.57
CA VAL A 565 8.04 4.54 -16.79
C VAL A 565 8.41 3.29 -17.58
N ILE A 566 9.13 2.38 -16.93
CA ILE A 566 9.33 1.01 -17.39
C ILE A 566 8.32 0.12 -16.65
N VAL A 567 7.51 -0.61 -17.38
CA VAL A 567 6.56 -1.58 -16.81
C VAL A 567 7.07 -2.99 -17.08
N SER A 568 7.39 -3.74 -16.02
CA SER A 568 7.76 -5.13 -16.12
C SER A 568 6.52 -6.02 -16.22
N VAL A 569 6.36 -6.69 -17.36
CA VAL A 569 5.26 -7.64 -17.59
C VAL A 569 5.74 -9.05 -17.26
N THR A 570 6.00 -9.28 -15.98
CA THR A 570 6.48 -10.57 -15.46
C THR A 570 5.45 -11.15 -14.50
N PRO A 571 4.64 -12.15 -14.93
CA PRO A 571 3.72 -12.86 -14.05
C PRO A 571 4.50 -13.61 -12.97
N ASN A 572 3.91 -13.73 -11.79
CA ASN A 572 4.45 -14.63 -10.78
C ASN A 572 3.96 -16.08 -11.01
N ARG A 573 4.51 -17.05 -10.28
CA ARG A 573 4.16 -18.48 -10.41
C ARG A 573 2.68 -18.82 -10.12
N PHE A 574 1.96 -17.93 -9.47
CA PHE A 574 0.54 -18.08 -9.13
C PHE A 574 -0.39 -17.49 -10.20
N ASP A 575 0.15 -16.62 -11.05
CA ASP A 575 -0.61 -15.99 -12.12
C ASP A 575 -0.73 -16.96 -13.29
N LYS A 576 -1.86 -17.60 -13.44
CA LYS A 576 -2.17 -18.50 -14.59
C LYS A 576 -2.52 -17.68 -15.83
N ILE A 577 -1.60 -16.83 -16.30
CA ILE A 577 -1.82 -15.87 -17.38
C ILE A 577 -0.94 -16.23 -18.56
N LYS A 578 -1.53 -16.19 -19.76
CA LYS A 578 -0.80 -16.10 -21.00
C LYS A 578 -0.69 -14.63 -21.39
N ILE A 579 0.53 -14.09 -21.39
CA ILE A 579 0.76 -12.67 -21.70
C ILE A 579 0.18 -12.32 -23.08
N ALA A 580 0.23 -13.22 -24.05
CA ALA A 580 -0.39 -13.03 -25.34
C ALA A 580 -1.91 -12.76 -25.27
N ASP A 581 -2.62 -13.39 -24.34
CA ASP A 581 -4.08 -13.19 -24.19
C ASP A 581 -4.39 -11.77 -23.65
N MET A 582 -3.50 -11.19 -22.87
CA MET A 582 -3.65 -9.83 -22.36
C MET A 582 -3.73 -8.78 -23.47
N TYR A 583 -3.03 -9.02 -24.59
CA TYR A 583 -3.09 -8.12 -25.75
C TYR A 583 -4.21 -8.47 -26.72
N SER A 584 -4.53 -9.76 -26.89
CA SER A 584 -5.56 -10.21 -27.83
C SER A 584 -6.98 -10.04 -27.32
N LYS A 585 -7.19 -10.11 -26.02
CA LYS A 585 -8.50 -10.02 -25.36
C LYS A 585 -8.41 -9.31 -24.00
N PRO A 586 -8.01 -8.04 -23.95
CA PRO A 586 -7.91 -7.32 -22.69
C PRO A 586 -9.30 -7.15 -22.07
N GLN A 587 -9.51 -7.85 -20.96
CA GLN A 587 -10.71 -7.75 -20.12
C GLN A 587 -10.30 -7.19 -18.77
N LEU A 588 -10.79 -6.01 -18.42
CA LEU A 588 -10.45 -5.35 -17.16
C LEU A 588 -11.53 -5.48 -16.10
N MET A 589 -12.70 -6.03 -16.44
CA MET A 589 -13.93 -5.92 -15.67
C MET A 589 -14.33 -7.19 -14.94
N ASP A 590 -13.67 -8.31 -15.19
CA ASP A 590 -13.93 -9.58 -14.53
C ASP A 590 -13.09 -9.70 -13.24
N GLU A 591 -13.51 -10.55 -12.32
CA GLU A 591 -12.84 -10.80 -11.04
C GLU A 591 -11.82 -11.95 -11.11
N SER A 592 -11.52 -12.44 -12.30
CA SER A 592 -10.53 -13.51 -12.48
C SER A 592 -9.10 -13.03 -12.16
N PRO A 593 -8.20 -13.92 -11.74
CA PRO A 593 -6.78 -13.58 -11.54
C PRO A 593 -6.11 -13.00 -12.78
N SER A 594 -6.56 -13.42 -13.97
CA SER A 594 -6.08 -12.89 -15.26
C SER A 594 -6.40 -11.41 -15.41
N ASP A 595 -7.64 -11.04 -15.06
CA ASP A 595 -8.10 -9.66 -15.20
C ASP A 595 -7.51 -8.75 -14.14
N GLU A 596 -7.28 -9.26 -12.92
CA GLU A 596 -6.54 -8.52 -11.90
C GLU A 596 -5.12 -8.17 -12.37
N PHE A 597 -4.43 -9.12 -13.02
CA PHE A 597 -3.11 -8.86 -13.59
C PHE A 597 -3.20 -7.78 -14.68
N THR A 598 -4.20 -7.84 -15.57
CA THR A 598 -4.41 -6.84 -16.63
C THR A 598 -4.71 -5.47 -16.03
N ARG A 599 -5.52 -5.39 -14.95
CA ARG A 599 -5.75 -4.13 -14.22
C ARG A 599 -4.47 -3.58 -13.60
N MET A 600 -3.64 -4.43 -12.97
CA MET A 600 -2.35 -3.97 -12.43
C MET A 600 -1.44 -3.43 -13.53
N TYR A 601 -1.38 -4.12 -14.66
CA TYR A 601 -0.62 -3.67 -15.82
C TYR A 601 -1.15 -2.33 -16.36
N TYR A 602 -2.48 -2.18 -16.49
CA TYR A 602 -3.12 -0.91 -16.84
C TYR A 602 -2.75 0.21 -15.85
N VAL A 603 -2.81 -0.06 -14.54
CA VAL A 603 -2.41 0.92 -13.52
C VAL A 603 -0.96 1.33 -13.71
N ALA A 604 -0.05 0.38 -13.90
CA ALA A 604 1.37 0.66 -14.12
C ALA A 604 1.60 1.56 -15.34
N CYS A 605 1.00 1.22 -16.49
CA CYS A 605 1.11 1.99 -17.73
C CYS A 605 0.55 3.40 -17.59
N SER A 606 -0.55 3.56 -16.85
CA SER A 606 -1.18 4.85 -16.60
C SER A 606 -0.39 5.80 -15.69
N ARG A 607 0.76 5.35 -15.15
CA ARG A 607 1.67 6.20 -14.35
C ARG A 607 2.59 7.04 -15.23
N ALA A 608 2.77 6.67 -16.50
CA ALA A 608 3.59 7.42 -17.44
C ALA A 608 2.89 8.71 -17.89
N LYS A 609 3.65 9.80 -17.91
CA LYS A 609 3.21 11.08 -18.50
C LYS A 609 3.58 11.18 -19.96
N GLU A 610 4.79 10.77 -20.35
CA GLU A 610 5.36 10.97 -21.68
C GLU A 610 5.84 9.69 -22.34
N ASP A 611 6.86 9.03 -21.76
CA ASP A 611 7.50 7.85 -22.34
C ASP A 611 7.10 6.60 -21.54
N LEU A 612 6.62 5.58 -22.24
CA LEU A 612 6.23 4.30 -21.66
C LEU A 612 7.03 3.16 -22.29
N TYR A 613 7.79 2.45 -21.46
CA TYR A 613 8.56 1.28 -21.84
C TYR A 613 7.92 0.03 -21.26
N ILE A 614 7.64 -0.95 -22.09
CA ILE A 614 6.95 -2.18 -21.73
C ILE A 614 7.92 -3.34 -21.90
N HIS A 615 8.48 -3.83 -20.82
CA HIS A 615 9.41 -4.94 -20.86
C HIS A 615 8.70 -6.27 -20.69
N ILE A 616 8.77 -7.11 -21.74
CA ILE A 616 8.20 -8.45 -21.81
C ILE A 616 9.34 -9.44 -22.05
N PRO A 617 9.93 -10.02 -21.00
CA PRO A 617 11.09 -10.92 -21.14
C PRO A 617 10.77 -12.17 -21.97
N ASN A 618 9.52 -12.65 -21.94
CA ASN A 618 9.07 -13.83 -22.68
C ASN A 618 7.54 -13.91 -22.75
N GLY A 619 7.02 -14.83 -23.57
CA GLY A 619 5.59 -15.11 -23.65
C GLY A 619 4.81 -14.33 -24.71
N CYS A 620 5.44 -13.40 -25.46
CA CYS A 620 4.83 -12.67 -26.58
C CYS A 620 5.76 -12.60 -27.79
N THR A 621 5.17 -12.39 -28.95
CA THR A 621 5.88 -12.10 -30.20
C THR A 621 5.50 -10.70 -30.71
N VAL A 622 6.44 -10.04 -31.39
CA VAL A 622 6.19 -8.73 -32.04
C VAL A 622 4.95 -8.79 -32.92
N ALA A 623 4.85 -9.81 -33.80
CA ALA A 623 3.74 -9.95 -34.73
C ALA A 623 2.38 -10.09 -33.99
N GLY A 624 2.34 -10.78 -32.86
CA GLY A 624 1.10 -10.95 -32.07
C GLY A 624 0.61 -9.64 -31.47
N ILE A 625 1.52 -8.85 -30.86
CA ILE A 625 1.19 -7.55 -30.29
C ILE A 625 0.75 -6.58 -31.40
N GLN A 626 1.49 -6.51 -32.51
CA GLN A 626 1.21 -5.62 -33.64
C GLN A 626 -0.16 -5.90 -34.26
N ALA A 627 -0.52 -7.18 -34.45
CA ALA A 627 -1.83 -7.55 -34.97
C ALA A 627 -2.97 -7.06 -34.06
N SER A 628 -2.81 -7.19 -32.75
CA SER A 628 -3.82 -6.74 -31.77
C SER A 628 -3.97 -5.22 -31.76
N ILE A 629 -2.86 -4.49 -31.80
CA ILE A 629 -2.89 -3.01 -31.87
C ILE A 629 -3.57 -2.55 -33.17
N ASN A 630 -3.23 -3.15 -34.32
CA ASN A 630 -3.84 -2.81 -35.59
C ASN A 630 -5.37 -3.02 -35.56
N THR A 631 -5.83 -4.17 -35.04
CA THR A 631 -7.27 -4.45 -34.87
C THR A 631 -7.96 -3.40 -33.99
N PHE A 632 -7.33 -2.95 -32.93
CA PHE A 632 -7.86 -1.89 -32.06
C PHE A 632 -7.96 -0.56 -32.81
N ILE A 633 -6.91 -0.15 -33.50
CA ILE A 633 -6.87 1.11 -34.29
C ILE A 633 -7.95 1.09 -35.37
N GLU A 634 -8.09 -0.01 -36.13
CA GLU A 634 -9.11 -0.17 -37.14
C GLU A 634 -10.54 -0.09 -36.58
N SER A 635 -10.76 -0.64 -35.38
CA SER A 635 -12.09 -0.69 -34.76
C SER A 635 -12.50 0.59 -34.03
N THR A 636 -11.54 1.40 -33.58
CA THR A 636 -11.80 2.57 -32.72
C THR A 636 -11.37 3.90 -33.33
N GLY A 637 -10.43 3.89 -34.26
CA GLY A 637 -9.74 5.08 -34.77
C GLY A 637 -8.69 5.67 -33.81
N ASN A 638 -8.50 5.08 -32.63
CA ASN A 638 -7.58 5.59 -31.60
C ASN A 638 -6.15 5.08 -31.86
N ALA A 639 -5.42 5.76 -32.74
CA ALA A 639 -4.03 5.44 -33.03
C ALA A 639 -3.07 5.97 -31.94
N PHE A 640 -1.96 5.25 -31.76
CA PHE A 640 -0.81 5.70 -30.96
C PHE A 640 0.50 5.27 -31.60
N ALA A 641 1.56 6.04 -31.38
CA ALA A 641 2.88 5.74 -31.89
C ALA A 641 3.59 4.72 -31.01
N TYR A 642 4.17 3.68 -31.59
CA TYR A 642 4.92 2.65 -30.88
C TYR A 642 6.08 2.12 -31.72
N ASP A 643 7.05 1.47 -31.06
CA ASP A 643 8.13 0.71 -31.68
C ASP A 643 8.47 -0.54 -30.86
N PHE A 644 9.37 -1.38 -31.43
CA PHE A 644 9.82 -2.61 -30.79
C PHE A 644 11.35 -2.62 -30.74
N ILE A 645 11.90 -2.99 -29.58
CA ILE A 645 13.33 -3.24 -29.33
C ILE A 645 13.42 -4.72 -28.93
N GLN A 646 14.33 -5.47 -29.61
CA GLN A 646 14.48 -6.92 -29.44
C GLN A 646 15.91 -7.30 -28.98
#